data_a6db9b371bdb7d4b5b64b40463987e90
#
_entry.id   a6db9b371bdb7d4b5b64b40463987e90
#
_cell.length_a   1.000
_cell.length_b   1.000
_cell.length_c   1.000
_cell.angle_alpha   90.00
_cell.angle_beta   90.00
_cell.angle_gamma   90.00
#
_symmetry.space_group_name_H-M   'P 1'
#
loop_
_entity.id
_entity.type
_entity.pdbx_description
1 polymer ?
#
loop_
_entity_poly.entity_id
_entity_poly.type
_entity_poly.pdbx_seq_one_letter_code
_entity_poly.pdbx_strand_id
1 'polypeptide(L)'
;MKKISKKVWMIMMAVIAAAALSAAAVTAFKDKKQENAAYTPIEDGNIPVAYMEMGGRQMNRLHGFLEDRREWADRGNLTVLPKDRKLTVDFYNLDSRITGIQYEIRSMEDESLIERTVVKDWHQDEGAAEAVTILPIQNLIDKEEEYILTLAIATENQPEIYYYTRIVWTDDAYLEPMIQMAETFSDNTFHYERASDLTTYLETDPAADNSSLGRVTLKNSFDQMTWGNLSLEKTGDVEMELKELQGNMATLCLNYVAATAGEQGEDSGETQEEQEKSEDREYYDITESFTMKWSSQRIYMMDYERTMNQIFDGGSEQYSGKRIMLGISDSHGLQELRSPNGEYQAFVVNRELWMYSRADSQSTRVFSFRQSETDEMANLQDYGIKLLSAGDDGTVDFLVSGYMSRGSHEGGVGVSLWRYEKGTNTLTERLYLPANESSEELLMGMDTLSCLSSGGTLYLLMGNTVYSVDTASRQAQVLAEGMTEENFAVSPGQERIAWQDGEDLYDSRSVHIMDLETGKNAQIKAPEGSSIRLLGFVGGDLVYGLAEENSSVKVNGRTVQAPMYALEIVGKDMNLQTRYEKEGVYITDVEIEGSRVHLQRMTRVGDSCMTAGADTLVCNEEVEEDSMEGIGYLASEEQGRVYFVQTAESVSGGVDLNVPSKAVAEENNTVVLGQPEPSGRRQYYAYSGGRLRGVFESFPDAVTAAYDGMGIVTDEDGSVFWSRVDRADMITIRNPESLVPDLERYLKGFEEGDEETSDGGAIIDAGGLSLNQVLYFISRGYPVAAYTGDGSYAVIYGYDAYNISCLWYPGTEQAYTDKMGLNDAASWFEANGGNGFVAFLFED
;
A
#
# COMPACT_ATOMS: atom_id res chain seq x y z
N MET A 1 50.73 -14.57 -69.64
CA MET A 1 49.48 -14.30 -68.97
C MET A 1 48.48 -15.40 -69.33
N LYS A 2 48.19 -16.31 -68.38
CA LYS A 2 47.24 -17.40 -68.63
C LYS A 2 45.80 -16.81 -68.56
N LYS A 3 45.05 -16.97 -69.68
CA LYS A 3 43.63 -16.58 -69.72
C LYS A 3 42.81 -17.42 -68.66
N ILE A 4 42.31 -16.79 -67.63
CA ILE A 4 41.39 -17.41 -66.66
C ILE A 4 40.15 -17.87 -67.46
N SER A 5 39.80 -19.15 -67.33
CA SER A 5 38.67 -19.76 -68.04
C SER A 5 37.32 -19.06 -67.62
N LYS A 6 36.42 -18.88 -68.57
CA LYS A 6 35.12 -18.29 -68.35
C LYS A 6 34.34 -18.99 -67.21
N LYS A 7 34.56 -20.26 -66.93
CA LYS A 7 33.99 -21.00 -65.80
C LYS A 7 34.50 -20.53 -64.42
N VAL A 8 35.83 -20.26 -64.36
CA VAL A 8 36.42 -19.72 -63.08
C VAL A 8 35.93 -18.30 -62.80
N TRP A 9 35.76 -17.49 -63.89
CA TRP A 9 35.19 -16.14 -63.72
C TRP A 9 33.72 -16.17 -63.31
N MET A 10 32.86 -17.11 -63.82
CA MET A 10 31.46 -17.29 -63.34
C MET A 10 31.39 -17.82 -61.92
N ILE A 11 32.28 -18.69 -61.50
CA ILE A 11 32.31 -19.17 -60.09
C ILE A 11 32.76 -18.05 -59.19
N MET A 12 33.73 -17.23 -59.56
CA MET A 12 34.14 -16.09 -58.76
C MET A 12 33.05 -15.01 -58.66
N MET A 13 32.31 -14.74 -59.75
CA MET A 13 31.13 -13.84 -59.71
C MET A 13 29.97 -14.40 -58.88
N ALA A 14 29.73 -15.71 -58.89
CA ALA A 14 28.71 -16.36 -58.06
C ALA A 14 29.09 -16.34 -56.57
N VAL A 15 30.37 -16.48 -56.22
CA VAL A 15 30.88 -16.37 -54.85
C VAL A 15 30.81 -14.93 -54.38
N ILE A 16 31.14 -13.94 -55.20
CA ILE A 16 31.02 -12.52 -54.87
C ILE A 16 29.55 -12.13 -54.74
N ALA A 17 28.64 -12.62 -55.58
CA ALA A 17 27.20 -12.39 -55.47
C ALA A 17 26.61 -13.07 -54.25
N ALA A 18 27.04 -14.28 -53.88
CA ALA A 18 26.65 -14.95 -52.65
C ALA A 18 27.18 -14.25 -51.39
N ALA A 19 28.43 -13.75 -51.44
CA ALA A 19 29.00 -12.94 -50.36
C ALA A 19 28.31 -11.57 -50.21
N ALA A 20 27.92 -10.93 -51.33
CA ALA A 20 27.14 -9.70 -51.32
C ALA A 20 25.70 -9.91 -50.84
N LEU A 21 25.08 -11.05 -51.18
CA LEU A 21 23.77 -11.44 -50.65
C LEU A 21 23.82 -11.82 -49.17
N SER A 22 24.87 -12.48 -48.70
CA SER A 22 25.04 -12.75 -47.27
C SER A 22 25.41 -11.48 -46.48
N ALA A 23 26.21 -10.57 -47.03
CA ALA A 23 26.46 -9.26 -46.42
C ALA A 23 25.19 -8.38 -46.39
N ALA A 24 24.37 -8.38 -47.46
CA ALA A 24 23.09 -7.69 -47.49
C ALA A 24 22.04 -8.34 -46.56
N ALA A 25 22.12 -9.67 -46.37
CA ALA A 25 21.29 -10.35 -45.36
C ALA A 25 21.75 -10.03 -43.93
N VAL A 26 23.09 -9.99 -43.72
CA VAL A 26 23.67 -9.61 -42.40
C VAL A 26 23.41 -8.13 -42.10
N THR A 27 23.46 -7.22 -43.09
CA THR A 27 23.06 -5.82 -42.90
C THR A 27 21.54 -5.69 -42.75
N ALA A 28 20.71 -6.43 -43.49
CA ALA A 28 19.26 -6.46 -43.31
C ALA A 28 18.84 -7.13 -41.99
N PHE A 29 19.69 -8.03 -41.44
CA PHE A 29 19.51 -8.53 -40.05
C PHE A 29 20.11 -7.58 -39.00
N LYS A 30 21.14 -6.78 -39.33
CA LYS A 30 21.67 -5.72 -38.45
C LYS A 30 20.85 -4.44 -38.51
N ASP A 31 20.15 -4.14 -39.61
CA ASP A 31 19.22 -3.01 -39.73
C ASP A 31 17.77 -3.33 -39.29
N LYS A 32 17.45 -4.53 -38.82
CA LYS A 32 16.46 -4.69 -37.79
C LYS A 32 17.15 -4.34 -36.46
N LYS A 33 17.57 -3.08 -36.31
CA LYS A 33 17.58 -2.47 -34.99
C LYS A 33 16.30 -2.91 -34.33
N GLN A 34 16.40 -3.52 -33.17
CA GLN A 34 15.38 -3.64 -32.21
C GLN A 34 14.83 -2.20 -32.04
N GLU A 35 13.82 -1.83 -32.86
CA GLU A 35 12.99 -0.68 -32.51
C GLU A 35 12.50 -1.03 -31.12
N ASN A 36 12.87 -0.21 -30.14
CA ASN A 36 12.33 -0.34 -28.79
C ASN A 36 10.86 -0.64 -28.93
N ALA A 37 10.39 -1.74 -28.31
CA ALA A 37 9.02 -2.20 -28.52
C ALA A 37 8.11 -1.00 -28.34
N ALA A 38 7.36 -0.66 -29.38
CA ALA A 38 6.45 0.47 -29.31
C ALA A 38 5.56 0.28 -28.07
N TYR A 39 5.29 1.35 -27.36
CA TYR A 39 4.50 1.29 -26.12
C TYR A 39 3.09 0.79 -26.38
N THR A 40 2.41 0.26 -25.33
CA THR A 40 1.03 -0.21 -25.42
C THR A 40 0.16 0.86 -26.08
N PRO A 41 -0.73 0.52 -27.04
CA PRO A 41 -1.49 1.49 -27.81
C PRO A 41 -2.69 2.06 -27.01
N ILE A 42 -2.47 2.40 -25.74
CA ILE A 42 -3.38 3.16 -24.90
C ILE A 42 -3.16 4.62 -25.23
N GLU A 43 -4.26 5.36 -25.44
CA GLU A 43 -4.20 6.77 -25.78
C GLU A 43 -3.43 7.58 -24.74
N ASP A 44 -2.68 8.59 -25.19
CA ASP A 44 -1.92 9.46 -24.30
C ASP A 44 -2.87 10.24 -23.37
N GLY A 45 -2.39 10.51 -22.15
CA GLY A 45 -3.11 11.33 -21.19
C GLY A 45 -3.22 12.79 -21.65
N ASN A 46 -4.40 13.38 -21.45
CA ASN A 46 -4.70 14.76 -21.80
C ASN A 46 -5.07 15.63 -20.58
N ILE A 47 -5.14 15.03 -19.39
CA ILE A 47 -5.45 15.77 -18.17
C ILE A 47 -4.18 16.45 -17.65
N PRO A 48 -4.20 17.79 -17.46
CA PRO A 48 -3.06 18.49 -16.91
C PRO A 48 -2.79 18.07 -15.45
N VAL A 49 -1.54 18.19 -15.03
CA VAL A 49 -1.11 17.96 -13.65
C VAL A 49 -0.91 19.31 -12.95
N ALA A 50 -1.13 19.34 -11.63
CA ALA A 50 -0.88 20.50 -10.81
C ALA A 50 0.21 20.20 -9.76
N TYR A 51 1.07 21.19 -9.50
CA TYR A 51 2.08 21.15 -8.43
C TYR A 51 1.85 22.29 -7.45
N MET A 52 2.12 22.03 -6.18
CA MET A 52 2.10 23.02 -5.12
C MET A 52 3.49 23.57 -4.86
N GLU A 53 3.65 24.88 -4.69
CA GLU A 53 4.93 25.47 -4.30
C GLU A 53 5.06 25.49 -2.77
N MET A 54 6.07 24.78 -2.23
CA MET A 54 6.43 24.79 -0.81
C MET A 54 7.93 24.97 -0.66
N GLY A 55 8.36 25.87 0.25
CA GLY A 55 9.78 26.12 0.49
C GLY A 55 10.55 26.57 -0.77
N GLY A 56 9.88 27.21 -1.74
CA GLY A 56 10.47 27.64 -3.02
C GLY A 56 10.74 26.49 -4.00
N ARG A 57 10.09 25.35 -3.82
CA ARG A 57 10.16 24.16 -4.70
C ARG A 57 8.76 23.72 -5.12
N GLN A 58 8.67 23.18 -6.33
CA GLN A 58 7.48 22.44 -6.77
C GLN A 58 7.45 21.09 -6.09
N MET A 59 6.36 20.79 -5.43
CA MET A 59 6.11 19.58 -4.65
C MET A 59 4.66 19.15 -4.82
N ASN A 60 4.33 17.99 -4.30
CA ASN A 60 2.96 17.49 -4.26
C ASN A 60 2.29 17.54 -5.62
N ARG A 61 2.71 16.68 -6.52
CA ARG A 61 2.04 16.47 -7.78
C ARG A 61 0.61 15.99 -7.53
N LEU A 62 -0.37 16.70 -8.08
CA LEU A 62 -1.78 16.38 -7.97
C LEU A 62 -2.31 15.86 -9.30
N HIS A 63 -3.03 14.75 -9.24
CA HIS A 63 -3.77 14.20 -10.37
C HIS A 63 -5.04 15.00 -10.63
N GLY A 64 -5.40 15.14 -11.91
CA GLY A 64 -6.68 15.70 -12.30
C GLY A 64 -7.77 14.65 -12.38
N PHE A 65 -8.92 14.93 -11.81
CA PHE A 65 -10.13 14.10 -11.85
C PHE A 65 -11.19 14.78 -12.71
N LEU A 66 -11.91 13.99 -13.52
CA LEU A 66 -13.01 14.52 -14.35
C LEU A 66 -14.35 14.55 -13.61
N GLU A 67 -14.45 13.91 -12.48
CA GLU A 67 -15.60 13.92 -11.60
C GLU A 67 -15.24 14.52 -10.23
N ASP A 68 -16.20 15.21 -9.62
CA ASP A 68 -16.02 15.74 -8.26
C ASP A 68 -16.14 14.61 -7.24
N ARG A 69 -15.10 14.40 -6.45
CA ARG A 69 -14.96 13.29 -5.50
C ARG A 69 -14.94 13.76 -4.05
N ARG A 70 -15.80 14.69 -3.68
CA ARG A 70 -15.78 15.31 -2.35
C ARG A 70 -16.13 14.39 -1.19
N GLU A 71 -16.91 13.33 -1.45
CA GLU A 71 -17.39 12.43 -0.40
C GLU A 71 -16.27 11.64 0.28
N TRP A 72 -15.08 11.61 -0.32
CA TRP A 72 -13.87 11.12 0.32
C TRP A 72 -12.64 11.72 -0.35
N ALA A 73 -11.77 12.25 0.45
CA ALA A 73 -10.48 12.72 0.01
C ALA A 73 -9.45 11.66 0.30
N ASP A 74 -8.72 11.26 -0.73
CA ASP A 74 -7.54 10.44 -0.57
C ASP A 74 -6.58 11.16 0.40
N ARG A 75 -6.10 10.47 1.46
CA ARG A 75 -5.09 11.00 2.37
C ARG A 75 -3.70 11.03 1.70
N GLY A 76 -3.66 11.52 0.46
CA GLY A 76 -2.46 11.57 -0.36
C GLY A 76 -1.44 12.56 0.16
N ASN A 77 -1.46 13.77 -0.38
CA ASN A 77 -0.44 14.78 -0.12
C ASN A 77 -0.93 15.85 0.87
N LEU A 78 0.00 16.39 1.67
CA LEU A 78 -0.24 17.51 2.58
C LEU A 78 0.51 18.75 2.08
N THR A 79 -0.20 19.87 1.89
CA THR A 79 0.38 21.14 1.47
C THR A 79 0.40 22.14 2.63
N VAL A 80 1.59 22.57 3.02
CA VAL A 80 1.78 23.57 4.07
C VAL A 80 1.60 24.95 3.49
N LEU A 81 0.66 25.69 4.04
CA LEU A 81 0.40 27.06 3.59
C LEU A 81 1.51 28.01 4.07
N PRO A 82 2.00 28.90 3.19
CA PRO A 82 2.94 29.94 3.59
C PRO A 82 2.30 30.91 4.59
N LYS A 83 3.13 31.67 5.33
CA LYS A 83 2.65 32.59 6.39
C LYS A 83 1.65 33.63 5.91
N ASP A 84 1.76 34.08 4.67
CA ASP A 84 0.83 35.03 4.03
C ASP A 84 -0.39 34.34 3.40
N ARG A 85 -0.47 33.00 3.48
CA ARG A 85 -1.54 32.15 2.93
C ARG A 85 -1.78 32.37 1.42
N LYS A 86 -0.72 32.66 0.67
CA LYS A 86 -0.77 32.76 -0.79
C LYS A 86 -0.10 31.52 -1.38
N LEU A 87 -0.88 30.52 -1.67
CA LEU A 87 -0.40 29.26 -2.22
C LEU A 87 -0.22 29.37 -3.73
N THR A 88 1.01 29.21 -4.22
CA THR A 88 1.30 29.11 -5.66
C THR A 88 0.98 27.72 -6.16
N VAL A 89 0.33 27.65 -7.33
CA VAL A 89 0.00 26.43 -8.05
C VAL A 89 0.49 26.53 -9.47
N ASP A 90 1.30 25.58 -9.90
CA ASP A 90 1.78 25.45 -11.27
C ASP A 90 1.05 24.30 -11.98
N PHE A 91 0.58 24.54 -13.20
CA PHE A 91 -0.07 23.56 -14.05
C PHE A 91 0.83 23.20 -15.22
N TYR A 92 0.90 21.93 -15.57
CA TYR A 92 1.65 21.39 -16.69
C TYR A 92 0.78 20.50 -17.57
N ASN A 93 1.24 20.26 -18.80
CA ASN A 93 0.55 19.43 -19.80
C ASN A 93 -0.85 19.95 -20.19
N LEU A 94 -1.05 21.26 -20.18
CA LEU A 94 -2.27 21.88 -20.65
C LEU A 94 -2.40 21.70 -22.17
N ASP A 95 -3.47 21.07 -22.63
CA ASP A 95 -3.81 20.91 -24.06
C ASP A 95 -4.50 22.14 -24.66
N SER A 96 -5.03 23.00 -23.80
CA SER A 96 -5.80 24.17 -24.16
C SER A 96 -5.74 25.25 -23.09
N ARG A 97 -6.40 26.37 -23.38
CA ARG A 97 -6.36 27.54 -22.51
C ARG A 97 -7.25 27.36 -21.29
N ILE A 98 -6.77 27.78 -20.11
CA ILE A 98 -7.58 27.86 -18.90
C ILE A 98 -8.60 28.98 -19.07
N THR A 99 -9.87 28.69 -18.81
CA THR A 99 -11.01 29.60 -18.90
C THR A 99 -11.56 30.01 -17.54
N GLY A 100 -11.25 29.24 -16.49
CA GLY A 100 -11.67 29.53 -15.11
C GLY A 100 -10.90 28.69 -14.09
N ILE A 101 -10.72 29.29 -12.90
CA ILE A 101 -10.12 28.61 -11.73
C ILE A 101 -10.99 28.92 -10.50
N GLN A 102 -11.33 27.92 -9.73
CA GLN A 102 -12.05 28.02 -8.46
C GLN A 102 -11.43 27.07 -7.45
N TYR A 103 -11.47 27.43 -6.18
CA TYR A 103 -11.15 26.50 -5.10
C TYR A 103 -12.17 26.53 -3.97
N GLU A 104 -12.24 25.42 -3.26
CA GLU A 104 -13.01 25.22 -2.03
C GLU A 104 -12.08 24.70 -0.93
N ILE A 105 -12.35 25.12 0.31
CA ILE A 105 -11.73 24.56 1.52
C ILE A 105 -12.83 24.03 2.41
N ARG A 106 -12.67 22.79 2.86
CA ARG A 106 -13.61 22.12 3.73
C ARG A 106 -12.92 21.58 4.98
N SER A 107 -13.69 21.50 6.06
CA SER A 107 -13.29 20.76 7.27
C SER A 107 -13.11 19.27 6.94
N MET A 108 -12.14 18.61 7.58
CA MET A 108 -12.01 17.16 7.48
C MET A 108 -13.02 16.42 8.37
N GLU A 109 -13.46 17.04 9.48
CA GLU A 109 -14.29 16.39 10.47
C GLU A 109 -15.77 16.24 10.03
N ASP A 110 -16.34 17.28 9.38
CA ASP A 110 -17.76 17.32 9.02
C ASP A 110 -18.02 17.77 7.58
N GLU A 111 -16.97 17.85 6.75
CA GLU A 111 -16.98 18.32 5.35
C GLU A 111 -17.62 19.70 5.17
N SER A 112 -17.81 20.44 6.24
CA SER A 112 -18.42 21.77 6.17
C SER A 112 -17.57 22.73 5.29
N LEU A 113 -18.26 23.50 4.45
CA LEU A 113 -17.62 24.47 3.58
C LEU A 113 -17.11 25.67 4.37
N ILE A 114 -15.80 25.84 4.45
CA ILE A 114 -15.12 26.96 5.11
C ILE A 114 -14.96 28.14 4.15
N GLU A 115 -14.47 27.87 2.93
CA GLU A 115 -14.21 28.91 1.92
C GLU A 115 -14.52 28.40 0.52
N ARG A 116 -15.09 29.30 -0.33
CA ARG A 116 -15.18 29.10 -1.78
C ARG A 116 -14.77 30.36 -2.47
N THR A 117 -13.78 30.30 -3.35
CA THR A 117 -13.21 31.47 -4.02
C THR A 117 -13.01 31.22 -5.52
N VAL A 118 -13.48 32.14 -6.35
CA VAL A 118 -13.16 32.18 -7.78
C VAL A 118 -11.89 33.01 -7.95
N VAL A 119 -10.85 32.36 -8.48
CA VAL A 119 -9.57 33.01 -8.77
C VAL A 119 -9.71 33.89 -10.01
N LYS A 120 -9.19 35.10 -9.96
CA LYS A 120 -9.35 36.08 -11.05
C LYS A 120 -8.09 36.25 -11.90
N ASP A 121 -6.95 35.94 -11.31
CA ASP A 121 -5.66 36.20 -11.89
C ASP A 121 -4.84 34.92 -12.00
N TRP A 122 -4.50 34.55 -13.23
CA TRP A 122 -3.54 33.49 -13.54
C TRP A 122 -2.73 33.88 -14.77
N HIS A 123 -1.58 33.28 -14.93
CA HIS A 123 -0.69 33.52 -16.06
C HIS A 123 -0.55 32.28 -16.91
N GLN A 124 -0.84 32.37 -18.19
CA GLN A 124 -0.61 31.34 -19.22
C GLN A 124 -0.25 32.08 -20.51
N ASP A 125 0.94 31.81 -21.05
CA ASP A 125 1.36 32.38 -22.33
C ASP A 125 0.51 31.79 -23.49
N GLU A 126 0.40 32.50 -24.59
CA GLU A 126 -0.38 32.03 -25.74
C GLU A 126 0.24 30.75 -26.33
N GLY A 127 -0.52 29.64 -26.27
CA GLY A 127 -0.08 28.33 -26.74
C GLY A 127 0.89 27.60 -25.79
N ALA A 128 1.08 28.11 -24.56
CA ALA A 128 1.87 27.41 -23.56
C ALA A 128 1.07 26.25 -22.92
N ALA A 129 1.75 25.13 -22.74
CA ALA A 129 1.25 23.97 -21.98
C ALA A 129 1.39 24.14 -20.45
N GLU A 130 1.81 25.34 -20.02
CA GLU A 130 2.07 25.68 -18.62
C GLU A 130 1.26 26.90 -18.19
N ALA A 131 0.80 26.91 -16.95
CA ALA A 131 0.16 28.05 -16.34
C ALA A 131 0.48 28.11 -14.84
N VAL A 132 0.44 29.33 -14.27
CA VAL A 132 0.64 29.56 -12.85
C VAL A 132 -0.44 30.43 -12.26
N THR A 133 -0.86 30.12 -11.05
CA THR A 133 -1.78 30.96 -10.27
C THR A 133 -1.39 31.04 -8.82
N ILE A 134 -1.94 32.02 -8.10
CA ILE A 134 -1.79 32.15 -6.64
C ILE A 134 -3.19 32.10 -6.02
N LEU A 135 -3.41 31.14 -5.14
CA LEU A 135 -4.64 31.01 -4.36
C LEU A 135 -4.54 31.90 -3.10
N PRO A 136 -5.36 32.96 -2.99
CA PRO A 136 -5.34 33.87 -1.85
C PRO A 136 -6.24 33.35 -0.72
N ILE A 137 -5.78 32.32 0.02
CA ILE A 137 -6.57 31.68 1.07
C ILE A 137 -6.88 32.63 2.22
N GLN A 138 -8.14 32.73 2.62
CA GLN A 138 -8.60 33.63 3.65
C GLN A 138 -8.24 33.16 5.05
N ASN A 139 -8.37 34.04 6.04
CA ASN A 139 -8.10 33.74 7.45
C ASN A 139 -9.35 33.13 8.11
N LEU A 140 -9.80 31.98 7.62
CA LEU A 140 -10.96 31.25 8.14
C LEU A 140 -10.58 29.86 8.66
N ILE A 141 -9.32 29.49 8.50
CA ILE A 141 -8.74 28.21 8.92
C ILE A 141 -7.95 28.38 10.21
N ASP A 142 -8.02 27.42 11.09
CA ASP A 142 -7.29 27.39 12.34
C ASP A 142 -5.84 26.90 12.16
N LYS A 143 -4.98 27.29 13.07
CA LYS A 143 -3.56 26.91 13.02
C LYS A 143 -3.40 25.46 13.48
N GLU A 144 -2.59 24.67 12.73
CA GLU A 144 -2.28 23.26 13.05
C GLU A 144 -3.47 22.31 12.87
N GLU A 145 -4.57 22.77 12.25
CA GLU A 145 -5.68 21.92 11.82
C GLU A 145 -5.59 21.65 10.31
N GLU A 146 -5.91 20.43 9.91
CA GLU A 146 -5.93 19.99 8.52
C GLU A 146 -7.29 20.27 7.88
N TYR A 147 -7.27 20.67 6.61
CA TYR A 147 -8.45 20.94 5.79
C TYR A 147 -8.27 20.32 4.41
N ILE A 148 -9.35 20.07 3.70
CA ILE A 148 -9.33 19.63 2.30
C ILE A 148 -9.42 20.85 1.39
N LEU A 149 -8.43 21.00 0.51
CA LEU A 149 -8.47 21.94 -0.61
C LEU A 149 -8.88 21.19 -1.88
N THR A 150 -10.02 21.57 -2.45
CA THR A 150 -10.43 21.18 -3.80
C THR A 150 -10.16 22.31 -4.75
N LEU A 151 -9.32 22.10 -5.75
CA LEU A 151 -9.03 23.06 -6.81
C LEU A 151 -9.71 22.57 -8.10
N ALA A 152 -10.53 23.42 -8.71
CA ALA A 152 -11.20 23.12 -9.96
C ALA A 152 -10.74 24.09 -11.05
N ILE A 153 -10.33 23.57 -12.20
CA ILE A 153 -10.02 24.39 -13.39
C ILE A 153 -10.96 24.01 -14.53
N ALA A 154 -11.30 25.00 -15.34
CA ALA A 154 -11.97 24.81 -16.61
C ALA A 154 -11.02 25.20 -17.73
N THR A 155 -10.97 24.42 -18.80
CA THR A 155 -10.21 24.74 -20.01
C THR A 155 -11.14 24.92 -21.21
N GLU A 156 -10.59 25.24 -22.37
CA GLU A 156 -11.42 25.32 -23.60
C GLU A 156 -11.96 23.96 -24.02
N ASN A 157 -11.24 22.87 -23.69
CA ASN A 157 -11.57 21.51 -24.10
C ASN A 157 -12.30 20.71 -23.02
N GLN A 158 -12.02 20.99 -21.73
CA GLN A 158 -12.59 20.29 -20.57
C GLN A 158 -13.35 21.29 -19.68
N PRO A 159 -14.63 21.02 -19.34
CA PRO A 159 -15.44 21.97 -18.60
C PRO A 159 -15.02 22.12 -17.14
N GLU A 160 -14.57 21.04 -16.51
CA GLU A 160 -14.06 21.02 -15.14
C GLU A 160 -13.07 19.87 -14.97
N ILE A 161 -11.96 20.15 -14.27
CA ILE A 161 -10.95 19.19 -13.82
C ILE A 161 -10.67 19.51 -12.36
N TYR A 162 -10.76 18.51 -11.49
CA TYR A 162 -10.64 18.66 -10.04
C TYR A 162 -9.30 18.12 -9.55
N TYR A 163 -8.70 18.81 -8.58
CA TYR A 163 -7.47 18.42 -7.89
C TYR A 163 -7.70 18.50 -6.39
N TYR A 164 -7.18 17.57 -5.62
CA TYR A 164 -7.37 17.50 -4.18
C TYR A 164 -6.04 17.44 -3.46
N THR A 165 -5.93 18.16 -2.35
CA THR A 165 -4.82 18.07 -1.41
C THR A 165 -5.29 18.47 -0.02
N ARG A 166 -4.74 17.83 1.01
CA ARG A 166 -4.88 18.34 2.38
C ARG A 166 -4.04 19.61 2.50
N ILE A 167 -4.50 20.57 3.27
CA ILE A 167 -3.77 21.80 3.59
C ILE A 167 -3.68 21.97 5.10
N VAL A 168 -2.57 22.53 5.57
CA VAL A 168 -2.38 22.93 6.96
C VAL A 168 -1.71 24.29 7.03
N TRP A 169 -2.15 25.11 7.99
CA TRP A 169 -1.48 26.38 8.27
C TRP A 169 -0.72 26.29 9.58
N THR A 170 0.60 26.25 9.49
CA THR A 170 1.49 26.07 10.63
C THR A 170 2.71 27.00 10.57
N ASP A 171 3.61 26.89 11.55
CA ASP A 171 4.91 27.57 11.48
C ASP A 171 5.88 26.74 10.62
N ASP A 172 6.07 27.17 9.38
CA ASP A 172 6.84 26.47 8.34
C ASP A 172 8.38 26.58 8.47
N ALA A 173 8.87 27.23 9.50
CA ALA A 173 10.31 27.52 9.65
C ALA A 173 11.23 26.29 9.66
N TYR A 174 10.67 25.09 9.91
CA TYR A 174 11.41 23.82 9.94
C TYR A 174 11.20 22.95 8.69
N LEU A 175 10.21 23.25 7.86
CA LEU A 175 9.90 22.43 6.69
C LEU A 175 11.01 22.52 5.62
N GLU A 176 11.42 23.74 5.24
CA GLU A 176 12.49 23.93 4.25
C GLU A 176 13.81 23.21 4.63
N PRO A 177 14.32 23.30 5.88
CA PRO A 177 15.47 22.52 6.31
C PRO A 177 15.26 21.00 6.23
N MET A 178 14.06 20.49 6.49
CA MET A 178 13.76 19.06 6.36
C MET A 178 13.74 18.62 4.88
N ILE A 179 13.14 19.40 3.99
CA ILE A 179 13.17 19.18 2.55
C ILE A 179 14.62 19.12 2.06
N GLN A 180 15.43 20.12 2.41
CA GLN A 180 16.84 20.15 2.05
C GLN A 180 17.64 18.96 2.61
N MET A 181 17.27 18.51 3.81
CA MET A 181 17.89 17.34 4.43
C MET A 181 17.59 16.06 3.63
N ALA A 182 16.33 15.83 3.22
CA ALA A 182 15.93 14.68 2.41
C ALA A 182 16.68 14.67 1.06
N GLU A 183 16.71 15.80 0.34
CA GLU A 183 17.46 15.94 -0.91
C GLU A 183 18.97 15.64 -0.70
N THR A 184 19.57 16.27 0.30
CA THR A 184 21.01 16.09 0.58
C THR A 184 21.34 14.66 0.97
N PHE A 185 20.48 14.01 1.76
CA PHE A 185 20.65 12.62 2.15
C PHE A 185 20.59 11.72 0.92
N SER A 186 19.52 11.85 0.10
CA SER A 186 19.35 11.10 -1.13
C SER A 186 20.56 11.30 -2.06
N ASP A 187 20.98 12.53 -2.31
CA ASP A 187 22.14 12.82 -3.18
C ASP A 187 23.45 12.23 -2.64
N ASN A 188 23.66 12.28 -1.33
CA ASN A 188 24.87 11.71 -0.72
C ASN A 188 24.95 10.20 -0.90
N THR A 189 23.83 9.47 -1.08
CA THR A 189 23.87 8.02 -1.34
C THR A 189 24.57 7.70 -2.67
N PHE A 190 24.51 8.60 -3.65
CA PHE A 190 25.14 8.43 -4.98
C PHE A 190 26.63 8.83 -5.02
N HIS A 191 27.15 9.42 -3.93
CA HIS A 191 28.51 9.93 -3.88
C HIS A 191 29.28 9.34 -2.69
N TYR A 192 29.92 8.20 -2.90
CA TYR A 192 30.63 7.46 -1.85
C TYR A 192 31.57 8.33 -0.98
N GLU A 193 32.27 9.31 -1.58
CA GLU A 193 33.16 10.22 -0.85
C GLU A 193 32.41 11.16 0.11
N ARG A 194 31.16 11.50 -0.18
CA ARG A 194 30.29 12.36 0.65
C ARG A 194 29.44 11.55 1.62
N ALA A 195 29.28 10.28 1.35
CA ALA A 195 28.42 9.39 2.11
C ALA A 195 28.90 9.16 3.57
N SER A 196 30.15 9.55 3.92
CA SER A 196 30.62 9.50 5.32
C SER A 196 29.69 10.23 6.30
N ASP A 197 29.00 11.27 5.84
CA ASP A 197 28.05 12.03 6.65
C ASP A 197 26.79 11.20 6.96
N LEU A 198 26.41 10.22 6.10
CA LEU A 198 25.28 9.32 6.30
C LEU A 198 25.47 8.39 7.50
N THR A 199 26.74 8.06 7.84
CA THR A 199 27.05 7.16 8.96
C THR A 199 26.51 7.65 10.32
N THR A 200 26.25 8.95 10.45
CA THR A 200 25.66 9.53 11.66
C THR A 200 24.18 9.23 11.85
N TYR A 201 23.52 8.78 10.79
CA TYR A 201 22.08 8.45 10.79
C TYR A 201 21.83 6.95 10.81
N LEU A 202 22.82 6.13 10.43
CA LEU A 202 22.67 4.67 10.38
C LEU A 202 22.57 4.08 11.78
N GLU A 203 21.58 3.20 11.94
CA GLU A 203 21.34 2.38 13.14
C GLU A 203 21.60 0.90 12.81
N THR A 204 22.76 0.59 12.22
CA THR A 204 23.05 -0.72 11.63
C THR A 204 22.78 -1.87 12.60
N ASP A 205 21.91 -2.82 12.15
CA ASP A 205 21.58 -4.04 12.87
C ASP A 205 22.23 -5.23 12.15
N PRO A 206 23.03 -6.05 12.86
CA PRO A 206 23.59 -7.28 12.26
C PRO A 206 22.55 -8.29 11.78
N ALA A 207 21.30 -8.20 12.26
CA ALA A 207 20.19 -9.02 11.83
C ALA A 207 19.46 -8.48 10.60
N ALA A 208 19.75 -7.25 10.14
CA ALA A 208 19.14 -6.68 8.95
C ALA A 208 19.49 -7.48 7.69
N ASP A 209 18.52 -7.64 6.79
CA ASP A 209 18.75 -8.30 5.51
C ASP A 209 19.59 -7.39 4.59
N ASN A 210 20.86 -7.68 4.48
CA ASN A 210 21.79 -7.02 3.55
C ASN A 210 22.03 -7.84 2.27
N SER A 211 21.16 -8.77 1.94
CA SER A 211 21.29 -9.63 0.76
C SER A 211 20.72 -9.01 -0.53
N SER A 212 20.13 -7.81 -0.45
CA SER A 212 19.44 -7.18 -1.57
C SER A 212 19.52 -5.64 -1.47
N LEU A 213 19.51 -4.96 -2.62
CA LEU A 213 19.33 -3.51 -2.72
C LEU A 213 17.86 -3.09 -2.89
N GLY A 214 16.94 -4.06 -3.04
CA GLY A 214 15.53 -3.80 -3.31
C GLY A 214 14.80 -3.04 -2.21
N ARG A 215 15.20 -3.24 -0.95
CA ARG A 215 14.70 -2.48 0.19
C ARG A 215 15.82 -2.19 1.17
N VAL A 216 16.07 -0.93 1.43
CA VAL A 216 17.14 -0.45 2.32
C VAL A 216 16.57 0.51 3.34
N THR A 217 16.94 0.32 4.61
CA THR A 217 16.51 1.13 5.75
C THR A 217 17.72 1.63 6.55
N LEU A 218 17.53 2.45 7.59
CA LEU A 218 18.61 2.88 8.49
C LEU A 218 19.33 1.71 9.19
N LYS A 219 18.73 0.53 9.25
CA LYS A 219 19.30 -0.68 9.87
C LYS A 219 20.28 -1.40 8.96
N ASN A 220 20.28 -1.12 7.66
CA ASN A 220 21.15 -1.75 6.69
C ASN A 220 22.59 -1.24 6.77
N SER A 221 23.49 -1.95 6.09
CA SER A 221 24.91 -1.57 6.05
C SER A 221 25.16 -0.30 5.24
N PHE A 222 26.30 0.33 5.48
CA PHE A 222 26.72 1.49 4.69
C PHE A 222 26.85 1.17 3.19
N ASP A 223 27.35 -0.02 2.86
CA ASP A 223 27.48 -0.45 1.46
C ASP A 223 26.10 -0.57 0.78
N GLN A 224 25.09 -1.09 1.50
CA GLN A 224 23.71 -1.13 0.97
C GLN A 224 23.15 0.28 0.79
N MET A 225 23.40 1.17 1.73
CA MET A 225 22.97 2.57 1.67
C MET A 225 23.57 3.29 0.46
N THR A 226 24.80 2.97 0.07
CA THR A 226 25.55 3.59 -1.03
C THR A 226 25.55 2.74 -2.31
N TRP A 227 24.50 1.98 -2.55
CA TRP A 227 24.22 1.21 -3.75
C TRP A 227 25.15 0.00 -4.00
N GLY A 228 25.92 -0.44 -3.01
CA GLY A 228 26.79 -1.62 -3.14
C GLY A 228 27.79 -1.48 -4.27
N ASN A 229 27.72 -2.39 -5.23
CA ASN A 229 28.60 -2.38 -6.42
C ASN A 229 27.97 -1.68 -7.64
N LEU A 230 26.69 -1.22 -7.55
CA LEU A 230 26.05 -0.48 -8.62
C LEU A 230 26.57 0.96 -8.68
N SER A 231 26.91 1.42 -9.88
CA SER A 231 27.21 2.83 -10.14
C SER A 231 26.00 3.45 -10.82
N LEU A 232 25.22 4.22 -10.06
CA LEU A 232 23.97 4.82 -10.52
C LEU A 232 24.08 6.33 -10.57
N GLU A 233 23.27 6.94 -11.44
CA GLU A 233 23.00 8.38 -11.47
C GLU A 233 21.51 8.64 -11.61
N LYS A 234 20.99 9.70 -10.97
CA LYS A 234 19.60 10.13 -11.13
C LYS A 234 19.37 10.61 -12.55
N THR A 235 18.24 10.22 -13.15
CA THR A 235 17.82 10.63 -14.50
C THR A 235 16.40 11.20 -14.43
N GLY A 236 16.14 12.28 -15.19
CA GLY A 236 14.86 12.97 -15.13
C GLY A 236 14.69 13.81 -13.85
N ASP A 237 13.49 14.23 -13.60
CA ASP A 237 13.13 15.05 -12.44
C ASP A 237 12.87 14.17 -11.20
N VAL A 238 13.11 14.75 -10.03
CA VAL A 238 12.80 14.12 -8.73
C VAL A 238 11.47 14.66 -8.26
N GLU A 239 10.46 13.81 -8.21
CA GLU A 239 9.17 14.16 -7.62
C GLU A 239 9.26 14.08 -6.10
N MET A 240 8.87 15.15 -5.43
CA MET A 240 8.88 15.26 -3.98
C MET A 240 7.49 15.51 -3.44
N GLU A 241 7.11 14.76 -2.42
CA GLU A 241 5.81 14.85 -1.79
C GLU A 241 5.96 14.96 -0.28
N LEU A 242 5.19 15.86 0.33
CA LEU A 242 4.97 15.88 1.77
C LEU A 242 3.72 15.04 2.06
N LYS A 243 3.89 13.94 2.77
CA LYS A 243 2.79 13.04 3.11
C LYS A 243 2.15 13.38 4.45
N GLU A 244 2.96 13.65 5.48
CA GLU A 244 2.48 13.91 6.83
C GLU A 244 3.29 15.00 7.53
N LEU A 245 2.61 15.76 8.37
CA LEU A 245 3.22 16.75 9.25
C LEU A 245 2.48 16.76 10.60
N GLN A 246 3.10 16.17 11.62
CA GLN A 246 2.51 16.08 12.96
C GLN A 246 3.43 16.77 13.98
N GLY A 247 3.03 17.94 14.45
CA GLY A 247 3.85 18.77 15.34
C GLY A 247 5.19 19.13 14.69
N ASN A 248 6.30 18.55 15.20
CA ASN A 248 7.65 18.77 14.68
C ASN A 248 8.19 17.58 13.85
N MET A 249 7.35 16.62 13.50
CA MET A 249 7.68 15.48 12.65
C MET A 249 7.07 15.65 11.26
N ALA A 250 7.85 15.34 10.22
CA ALA A 250 7.39 15.32 8.84
C ALA A 250 7.79 14.02 8.13
N THR A 251 6.90 13.50 7.26
CA THR A 251 7.17 12.40 6.35
C THR A 251 7.19 12.94 4.92
N LEU A 252 8.36 12.83 4.27
CA LEU A 252 8.60 13.19 2.88
C LEU A 252 8.85 11.94 2.04
N CYS A 253 8.36 11.94 0.80
CA CYS A 253 8.64 10.90 -0.19
C CYS A 253 9.32 11.52 -1.42
N LEU A 254 10.31 10.81 -1.97
CA LEU A 254 10.98 11.14 -3.23
C LEU A 254 10.78 9.98 -4.20
N ASN A 255 10.31 10.27 -5.40
CA ASN A 255 10.17 9.30 -6.48
C ASN A 255 11.00 9.77 -7.68
N TYR A 256 11.84 8.90 -8.23
CA TYR A 256 12.69 9.23 -9.37
C TYR A 256 13.20 7.96 -10.09
N VAL A 257 13.72 8.16 -11.30
CA VAL A 257 14.43 7.12 -12.03
C VAL A 257 15.93 7.33 -11.87
N ALA A 258 16.66 6.23 -11.61
CA ALA A 258 18.11 6.20 -11.70
C ALA A 258 18.53 5.28 -12.85
N ALA A 259 19.70 5.53 -13.42
CA ALA A 259 20.26 4.67 -14.46
C ALA A 259 21.72 4.33 -14.16
N THR A 260 22.21 3.21 -14.70
CA THR A 260 23.63 2.88 -14.62
C THR A 260 24.46 3.98 -15.27
N ALA A 261 25.54 4.39 -14.58
CA ALA A 261 26.46 5.42 -15.08
C ALA A 261 27.13 4.90 -16.37
N GLY A 262 27.00 5.65 -17.45
CA GLY A 262 27.71 5.34 -18.70
C GLY A 262 29.22 5.40 -18.48
N GLU A 263 30.02 4.54 -19.15
CA GLU A 263 31.46 4.65 -19.13
C GLU A 263 31.88 6.06 -19.61
N GLN A 264 32.44 6.85 -18.71
CA GLN A 264 32.98 8.17 -19.05
C GLN A 264 34.17 7.97 -19.99
N GLY A 265 33.94 8.06 -21.30
CA GLY A 265 34.97 8.20 -22.29
C GLY A 265 35.62 9.60 -22.15
N GLU A 266 36.90 9.67 -21.83
CA GLU A 266 37.64 10.94 -21.84
C GLU A 266 37.53 11.57 -23.25
N ASP A 267 36.85 12.72 -23.31
CA ASP A 267 36.91 13.79 -24.31
C ASP A 267 37.02 13.37 -25.80
N SER A 268 35.88 13.00 -26.39
CA SER A 268 35.77 12.98 -27.87
C SER A 268 34.34 13.29 -28.31
N GLY A 269 34.21 14.24 -29.24
CA GLY A 269 32.89 14.71 -29.72
C GLY A 269 32.03 13.58 -30.28
N GLU A 270 30.73 13.68 -30.02
CA GLU A 270 29.63 12.77 -30.32
C GLU A 270 29.83 11.99 -31.63
N THR A 271 30.14 10.71 -31.48
CA THR A 271 30.21 9.76 -32.59
C THR A 271 29.03 8.79 -32.49
N GLN A 272 28.66 8.14 -33.61
CA GLN A 272 27.62 7.11 -33.67
C GLN A 272 27.81 5.97 -32.65
N GLU A 273 29.04 5.77 -32.12
CA GLU A 273 29.33 4.79 -31.05
C GLU A 273 28.88 5.26 -29.67
N GLU A 274 28.69 6.57 -29.43
CA GLU A 274 28.15 7.09 -28.15
C GLU A 274 26.62 6.97 -28.10
N GLN A 275 25.95 7.02 -29.26
CA GLN A 275 24.53 6.68 -29.35
C GLN A 275 24.27 5.18 -29.15
N GLU A 276 25.17 4.28 -29.60
CA GLU A 276 25.10 2.84 -29.34
C GLU A 276 25.35 2.50 -27.85
N LYS A 277 26.17 3.29 -27.13
CA LYS A 277 26.42 3.10 -25.68
C LYS A 277 25.29 3.61 -24.79
N SER A 278 24.45 4.51 -25.26
CA SER A 278 23.27 4.94 -24.53
C SER A 278 22.13 3.90 -24.57
N GLU A 279 22.21 2.91 -25.47
CA GLU A 279 21.23 1.84 -25.64
C GLU A 279 21.42 0.68 -24.62
N ASP A 280 22.53 0.63 -23.88
CA ASP A 280 22.85 -0.43 -22.89
C ASP A 280 22.68 0.01 -21.42
N ARG A 281 22.01 1.13 -21.17
CA ARG A 281 21.79 1.61 -19.79
C ARG A 281 20.60 0.88 -19.14
N GLU A 282 20.82 0.40 -17.95
CA GLU A 282 19.74 -0.13 -17.12
C GLU A 282 19.09 1.00 -16.30
N TYR A 283 17.78 1.00 -16.23
CA TYR A 283 16.98 1.99 -15.53
C TYR A 283 16.31 1.36 -14.30
N TYR A 284 16.18 2.15 -13.25
CA TYR A 284 15.64 1.72 -11.96
C TYR A 284 14.62 2.72 -11.42
N ASP A 285 13.44 2.26 -11.07
CA ASP A 285 12.46 3.02 -10.28
C ASP A 285 12.90 3.05 -8.83
N ILE A 286 13.04 4.25 -8.26
CA ILE A 286 13.47 4.48 -6.89
C ILE A 286 12.38 5.26 -6.15
N THR A 287 12.00 4.76 -4.99
CA THR A 287 11.18 5.48 -4.03
C THR A 287 11.92 5.57 -2.71
N GLU A 288 12.01 6.76 -2.14
CA GLU A 288 12.58 7.00 -0.80
C GLU A 288 11.53 7.65 0.10
N SER A 289 11.37 7.15 1.30
CA SER A 289 10.56 7.79 2.35
C SER A 289 11.45 8.22 3.52
N PHE A 290 11.20 9.41 4.04
CA PHE A 290 11.94 10.04 5.12
C PHE A 290 10.98 10.50 6.19
N THR A 291 11.01 9.90 7.37
CA THR A 291 10.35 10.47 8.55
C THR A 291 11.36 11.16 9.42
N MET A 292 11.23 12.46 9.54
CA MET A 292 12.19 13.32 10.22
C MET A 292 11.55 14.09 11.36
N LYS A 293 12.35 14.36 12.40
CA LYS A 293 11.94 15.17 13.54
C LYS A 293 12.82 16.41 13.65
N TRP A 294 12.19 17.57 13.67
CA TRP A 294 12.86 18.84 13.92
C TRP A 294 13.14 19.07 15.40
N SER A 295 14.31 19.60 15.70
CA SER A 295 14.59 20.26 16.97
C SER A 295 15.40 21.55 16.74
N SER A 296 15.42 22.45 17.71
CA SER A 296 16.19 23.68 17.61
C SER A 296 17.73 23.46 17.46
N GLN A 297 18.22 22.26 17.64
CA GLN A 297 19.64 21.91 17.56
C GLN A 297 20.01 21.16 16.28
N ARG A 298 19.12 20.24 15.83
CA ARG A 298 19.34 19.42 14.63
C ARG A 298 18.04 18.76 14.16
N ILE A 299 18.06 18.25 12.94
CA ILE A 299 17.05 17.32 12.41
C ILE A 299 17.50 15.89 12.75
N TYR A 300 16.56 15.09 13.24
CA TYR A 300 16.76 13.66 13.48
C TYR A 300 16.08 12.90 12.34
N MET A 301 16.79 11.94 11.74
CA MET A 301 16.18 10.93 10.88
C MET A 301 15.59 9.87 11.79
N MET A 302 14.27 9.76 11.81
CA MET A 302 13.51 8.83 12.67
C MET A 302 13.27 7.51 11.98
N ASP A 303 12.98 7.57 10.67
CA ASP A 303 12.82 6.43 9.80
C ASP A 303 13.25 6.80 8.37
N TYR A 304 13.73 5.81 7.65
CA TYR A 304 14.09 5.89 6.24
C TYR A 304 13.89 4.54 5.57
N GLU A 305 13.23 4.55 4.45
CA GLU A 305 13.11 3.39 3.59
C GLU A 305 13.36 3.79 2.14
N ARG A 306 14.17 3.03 1.44
CA ARG A 306 14.37 3.13 0.00
C ARG A 306 13.99 1.81 -0.65
N THR A 307 13.16 1.87 -1.69
CA THR A 307 12.88 0.74 -2.57
C THR A 307 13.49 0.97 -3.95
N MET A 308 13.98 -0.10 -4.57
CA MET A 308 14.60 -0.08 -5.90
C MET A 308 14.14 -1.28 -6.72
N ASN A 309 13.64 -1.01 -7.93
CA ASN A 309 13.28 -2.04 -8.88
C ASN A 309 13.80 -1.67 -10.27
N GLN A 310 14.53 -2.58 -10.92
CA GLN A 310 14.94 -2.39 -12.32
C GLN A 310 13.71 -2.35 -13.23
N ILE A 311 13.67 -1.41 -14.15
CA ILE A 311 12.64 -1.35 -15.18
C ILE A 311 12.89 -2.45 -16.19
N PHE A 312 11.95 -3.38 -16.32
CA PHE A 312 12.05 -4.52 -17.23
C PHE A 312 11.74 -4.06 -18.66
N ASP A 313 12.68 -4.26 -19.58
CA ASP A 313 12.57 -3.84 -20.99
C ASP A 313 12.28 -5.00 -21.96
N GLY A 314 12.34 -6.25 -21.47
CA GLY A 314 12.12 -7.46 -22.28
C GLY A 314 13.25 -7.80 -23.23
N GLY A 315 14.44 -7.23 -23.06
CA GLY A 315 15.63 -7.47 -23.90
C GLY A 315 16.07 -8.93 -23.90
N SER A 316 16.73 -9.36 -24.98
CA SER A 316 17.14 -10.76 -25.16
C SER A 316 18.13 -11.27 -24.10
N GLU A 317 18.90 -10.37 -23.49
CA GLU A 317 19.86 -10.67 -22.41
C GLU A 317 19.17 -11.12 -21.12
N GLN A 318 17.94 -10.67 -20.89
CA GLN A 318 17.14 -11.08 -19.74
C GLN A 318 16.63 -12.52 -19.84
N TYR A 319 16.68 -13.12 -21.02
CA TYR A 319 16.24 -14.48 -21.30
C TYR A 319 17.42 -15.44 -21.39
N SER A 320 17.68 -16.19 -20.34
CA SER A 320 18.84 -17.09 -20.27
C SER A 320 18.51 -18.45 -19.68
N GLY A 321 18.80 -19.51 -20.41
CA GLY A 321 18.52 -20.86 -19.98
C GLY A 321 17.02 -21.08 -19.76
N LYS A 322 16.63 -21.45 -18.55
CA LYS A 322 15.22 -21.61 -18.15
C LYS A 322 14.71 -20.44 -17.33
N ARG A 323 15.19 -19.23 -17.57
CA ARG A 323 14.90 -18.07 -16.71
C ARG A 323 14.66 -16.82 -17.53
N ILE A 324 13.72 -16.02 -17.06
CA ILE A 324 13.50 -14.64 -17.45
C ILE A 324 13.93 -13.79 -16.25
N MET A 325 15.07 -13.12 -16.36
CA MET A 325 15.61 -12.27 -15.30
C MET A 325 14.81 -10.98 -15.25
N LEU A 326 14.24 -10.68 -14.10
CA LEU A 326 13.35 -9.51 -13.95
C LEU A 326 14.09 -8.25 -13.49
N GLY A 327 15.32 -8.40 -13.00
CA GLY A 327 16.11 -7.27 -12.52
C GLY A 327 15.61 -6.66 -11.21
N ILE A 328 14.51 -7.15 -10.64
CA ILE A 328 13.95 -6.65 -9.39
C ILE A 328 14.52 -7.41 -8.20
N SER A 329 14.69 -6.70 -7.09
CA SER A 329 15.26 -7.25 -5.85
C SER A 329 14.22 -7.41 -4.74
N ASP A 330 12.99 -6.92 -4.95
CA ASP A 330 11.83 -7.11 -4.11
C ASP A 330 10.75 -7.89 -4.88
N SER A 331 10.14 -8.88 -4.24
CA SER A 331 9.06 -9.67 -4.84
C SER A 331 7.66 -9.08 -4.62
N HIS A 332 7.55 -7.97 -3.91
CA HIS A 332 6.26 -7.35 -3.66
C HIS A 332 5.60 -6.91 -4.99
N GLY A 333 4.35 -7.34 -5.19
CA GLY A 333 3.60 -7.09 -6.42
C GLY A 333 4.02 -7.93 -7.64
N LEU A 334 5.04 -8.81 -7.50
CA LEU A 334 5.40 -9.75 -8.55
C LEU A 334 4.38 -10.88 -8.63
N GLN A 335 3.82 -11.07 -9.82
CA GLN A 335 2.84 -12.12 -10.10
C GLN A 335 3.25 -12.92 -11.33
N GLU A 336 2.93 -14.20 -11.34
CA GLU A 336 3.17 -15.08 -12.48
C GLU A 336 2.01 -16.05 -12.65
N LEU A 337 1.55 -16.21 -13.90
CA LEU A 337 0.62 -17.26 -14.28
C LEU A 337 1.11 -17.95 -15.55
N ARG A 338 1.02 -19.27 -15.55
CA ARG A 338 1.39 -20.10 -16.69
C ARG A 338 0.14 -20.74 -17.29
N SER A 339 0.06 -20.78 -18.65
CA SER A 339 -0.99 -21.58 -19.31
C SER A 339 -0.85 -23.06 -18.94
N PRO A 340 -1.96 -23.84 -18.87
CA PRO A 340 -1.92 -25.26 -18.50
C PRO A 340 -0.94 -26.11 -19.33
N ASN A 341 -0.79 -25.80 -20.62
CA ASN A 341 0.17 -26.46 -21.51
C ASN A 341 1.61 -25.94 -21.40
N GLY A 342 1.87 -24.89 -20.60
CA GLY A 342 3.18 -24.27 -20.42
C GLY A 342 3.71 -23.52 -21.63
N GLU A 343 2.86 -23.18 -22.60
CA GLU A 343 3.24 -22.47 -23.84
C GLU A 343 3.34 -20.96 -23.65
N TYR A 344 2.47 -20.41 -22.78
CA TYR A 344 2.40 -19.00 -22.44
C TYR A 344 2.66 -18.77 -20.97
N GLN A 345 3.41 -17.71 -20.67
CA GLN A 345 3.75 -17.33 -19.32
C GLN A 345 3.55 -15.83 -19.18
N ALA A 346 2.57 -15.43 -18.38
CA ALA A 346 2.28 -14.05 -18.06
C ALA A 346 2.88 -13.68 -16.70
N PHE A 347 3.44 -12.48 -16.58
CA PHE A 347 3.98 -11.99 -15.32
C PHE A 347 3.83 -10.47 -15.22
N VAL A 348 3.65 -9.98 -14.00
CA VAL A 348 3.61 -8.55 -13.69
C VAL A 348 4.91 -8.16 -13.01
N VAL A 349 5.56 -7.15 -13.56
CA VAL A 349 6.78 -6.57 -13.01
C VAL A 349 6.72 -5.05 -13.18
N ASN A 350 7.05 -4.28 -12.13
CA ASN A 350 7.01 -2.81 -12.13
C ASN A 350 5.68 -2.22 -12.64
N ARG A 351 4.55 -2.84 -12.25
CA ARG A 351 3.20 -2.45 -12.72
C ARG A 351 3.01 -2.53 -14.24
N GLU A 352 3.78 -3.38 -14.89
CA GLU A 352 3.64 -3.71 -16.31
C GLU A 352 3.32 -5.19 -16.45
N LEU A 353 2.40 -5.53 -17.36
CA LEU A 353 2.07 -6.91 -17.68
C LEU A 353 2.83 -7.35 -18.93
N TRP A 354 3.58 -8.41 -18.78
CA TRP A 354 4.32 -9.06 -19.84
C TRP A 354 3.85 -10.50 -20.07
N MET A 355 3.95 -10.98 -21.31
CA MET A 355 3.69 -12.37 -21.68
C MET A 355 4.79 -12.91 -22.57
N TYR A 356 5.41 -13.98 -22.13
CA TYR A 356 6.36 -14.75 -22.97
C TYR A 356 5.64 -15.90 -23.68
N SER A 357 5.83 -16.01 -25.01
CA SER A 357 5.38 -17.12 -25.85
C SER A 357 6.57 -17.98 -26.24
N ARG A 358 6.57 -19.23 -25.80
CA ARG A 358 7.66 -20.17 -26.03
C ARG A 358 7.78 -20.56 -27.50
N ALA A 359 6.67 -20.89 -28.17
CA ALA A 359 6.69 -21.35 -29.55
C ALA A 359 7.23 -20.31 -30.54
N ASP A 360 6.97 -19.03 -30.25
CA ASP A 360 7.37 -17.93 -31.11
C ASP A 360 8.65 -17.26 -30.64
N SER A 361 9.18 -17.64 -29.45
CA SER A 361 10.27 -16.92 -28.77
C SER A 361 9.99 -15.41 -28.72
N GLN A 362 8.79 -15.05 -28.32
CA GLN A 362 8.32 -13.66 -28.34
C GLN A 362 7.95 -13.20 -26.93
N SER A 363 8.42 -12.01 -26.54
CA SER A 363 8.01 -11.28 -25.37
C SER A 363 7.05 -10.16 -25.76
N THR A 364 5.86 -10.16 -25.19
CA THR A 364 4.84 -9.14 -25.45
C THR A 364 4.63 -8.29 -24.19
N ARG A 365 4.85 -6.99 -24.27
CA ARG A 365 4.38 -6.04 -23.25
C ARG A 365 2.89 -5.84 -23.45
N VAL A 366 2.08 -6.61 -22.69
CA VAL A 366 0.63 -6.67 -22.86
C VAL A 366 -0.05 -5.39 -22.41
N PHE A 367 0.39 -4.85 -21.25
CA PHE A 367 -0.19 -3.64 -20.68
C PHE A 367 0.86 -2.82 -19.94
N SER A 368 0.85 -1.52 -20.16
CA SER A 368 1.63 -0.53 -19.41
C SER A 368 1.02 0.85 -19.58
N PHE A 369 1.01 1.66 -18.52
CA PHE A 369 0.79 3.09 -18.64
C PHE A 369 2.09 3.86 -18.96
N ARG A 370 3.24 3.21 -18.82
CA ARG A 370 4.56 3.80 -19.10
C ARG A 370 4.76 4.01 -20.61
N GLN A 371 5.11 5.24 -21.00
CA GLN A 371 5.37 5.63 -22.39
C GLN A 371 6.88 5.67 -22.72
N SER A 372 7.75 5.93 -21.74
CA SER A 372 9.20 5.90 -21.86
C SER A 372 9.84 5.45 -20.55
N GLU A 373 11.12 5.12 -20.53
CA GLU A 373 11.86 4.72 -19.33
C GLU A 373 11.86 5.82 -18.27
N THR A 374 11.77 7.09 -18.68
CA THR A 374 11.70 8.26 -17.79
C THR A 374 10.30 8.87 -17.72
N ASP A 375 9.26 8.09 -17.99
CA ASP A 375 7.87 8.57 -17.91
C ASP A 375 7.44 8.71 -16.44
N GLU A 376 7.41 9.93 -15.97
CA GLU A 376 7.03 10.29 -14.61
C GLU A 376 5.61 9.87 -14.25
N MET A 377 4.67 9.85 -15.22
CA MET A 377 3.29 9.39 -15.00
C MET A 377 3.22 7.91 -14.58
N ALA A 378 4.19 7.10 -15.00
CA ALA A 378 4.23 5.69 -14.65
C ALA A 378 4.95 5.41 -13.32
N ASN A 379 5.70 6.37 -12.79
CA ASN A 379 6.37 6.24 -11.50
C ASN A 379 5.40 6.39 -10.31
N LEU A 380 4.21 6.95 -10.56
CA LEU A 380 3.17 7.07 -9.54
C LEU A 380 2.63 5.69 -9.18
N GLN A 381 2.52 5.43 -7.89
CA GLN A 381 2.12 4.12 -7.35
C GLN A 381 0.59 3.99 -7.16
N ASP A 382 -0.18 4.77 -7.92
CA ASP A 382 -1.63 4.91 -7.73
C ASP A 382 -2.46 3.90 -8.53
N TYR A 383 -1.79 2.91 -9.15
CA TYR A 383 -2.47 1.81 -9.83
C TYR A 383 -1.70 0.49 -9.68
N GLY A 384 -2.42 -0.61 -9.85
CA GLY A 384 -1.85 -1.95 -9.85
C GLY A 384 -2.49 -2.85 -10.89
N ILE A 385 -1.81 -3.97 -11.16
CA ILE A 385 -2.28 -5.00 -12.08
C ILE A 385 -2.43 -6.30 -11.32
N LYS A 386 -3.56 -7.01 -11.53
CA LYS A 386 -3.81 -8.34 -10.98
C LYS A 386 -4.06 -9.34 -12.08
N LEU A 387 -3.23 -10.39 -12.16
CA LEU A 387 -3.43 -11.51 -13.08
C LEU A 387 -4.59 -12.38 -12.59
N LEU A 388 -5.49 -12.76 -13.52
CA LEU A 388 -6.64 -13.62 -13.22
C LEU A 388 -6.54 -14.99 -13.91
N SER A 389 -6.15 -15.02 -15.19
CA SER A 389 -6.05 -16.27 -15.94
C SER A 389 -5.07 -16.18 -17.11
N ALA A 390 -4.49 -17.34 -17.47
CA ALA A 390 -3.68 -17.51 -18.68
C ALA A 390 -4.12 -18.78 -19.42
N GLY A 391 -4.62 -18.63 -20.64
CA GLY A 391 -5.17 -19.71 -21.46
C GLY A 391 -4.17 -20.35 -22.41
N ASP A 392 -4.44 -21.59 -22.82
CA ASP A 392 -3.62 -22.36 -23.78
C ASP A 392 -3.62 -21.79 -25.20
N ASP A 393 -4.49 -20.86 -25.48
CA ASP A 393 -4.58 -20.10 -26.76
C ASP A 393 -3.85 -18.76 -26.72
N GLY A 394 -3.17 -18.45 -25.63
CA GLY A 394 -2.47 -17.17 -25.40
C GLY A 394 -3.41 -16.02 -25.00
N THR A 395 -4.58 -16.36 -24.45
CA THR A 395 -5.45 -15.39 -23.81
C THR A 395 -4.97 -15.11 -22.39
N VAL A 396 -4.93 -13.84 -21.98
CA VAL A 396 -4.65 -13.42 -20.60
C VAL A 396 -5.75 -12.49 -20.12
N ASP A 397 -6.40 -12.83 -19.01
CA ASP A 397 -7.34 -11.96 -18.31
C ASP A 397 -6.66 -11.34 -17.09
N PHE A 398 -6.86 -10.04 -16.88
CA PHE A 398 -6.25 -9.31 -15.77
C PHE A 398 -7.08 -8.08 -15.38
N LEU A 399 -6.88 -7.58 -14.18
CA LEU A 399 -7.43 -6.32 -13.69
C LEU A 399 -6.36 -5.24 -13.69
N VAL A 400 -6.80 -4.01 -13.96
CA VAL A 400 -6.09 -2.77 -13.65
C VAL A 400 -6.94 -2.02 -12.65
N SER A 401 -6.41 -1.67 -11.49
CA SER A 401 -7.14 -1.01 -10.40
C SER A 401 -6.40 0.24 -9.92
N GLY A 402 -7.14 1.23 -9.47
CA GLY A 402 -6.64 2.51 -8.98
C GLY A 402 -6.93 3.67 -9.93
N TYR A 403 -6.07 4.68 -9.92
CA TYR A 403 -6.20 5.85 -10.79
C TYR A 403 -5.82 5.52 -12.24
N MET A 404 -6.71 5.85 -13.17
CA MET A 404 -6.50 5.65 -14.60
C MET A 404 -5.79 6.86 -15.20
N SER A 405 -4.47 6.78 -15.35
CA SER A 405 -3.66 7.89 -15.82
C SER A 405 -3.74 8.12 -17.33
N ARG A 406 -4.31 7.16 -18.09
CA ARG A 406 -4.42 7.19 -19.55
C ARG A 406 -5.61 6.37 -20.03
N GLY A 407 -6.02 6.59 -21.27
CA GLY A 407 -7.04 5.82 -21.97
C GLY A 407 -8.46 6.33 -21.78
N SER A 408 -9.46 5.47 -22.03
CA SER A 408 -10.88 5.85 -22.07
C SER A 408 -11.45 6.29 -20.71
N HIS A 409 -10.78 5.95 -19.60
CA HIS A 409 -11.20 6.29 -18.24
C HIS A 409 -10.16 7.20 -17.54
N GLU A 410 -9.35 7.91 -18.32
CA GLU A 410 -8.38 8.86 -17.79
C GLU A 410 -9.05 9.83 -16.81
N GLY A 411 -8.42 10.04 -15.65
CA GLY A 411 -8.94 10.90 -14.57
C GLY A 411 -10.04 10.27 -13.73
N GLY A 412 -10.29 8.96 -13.91
CA GLY A 412 -11.17 8.17 -13.06
C GLY A 412 -10.39 7.26 -12.11
N VAL A 413 -11.02 6.83 -11.02
CA VAL A 413 -10.54 5.74 -10.16
C VAL A 413 -11.52 4.58 -10.29
N GLY A 414 -11.00 3.36 -10.35
CA GLY A 414 -11.83 2.18 -10.49
C GLY A 414 -11.07 0.92 -10.77
N VAL A 415 -11.82 -0.11 -11.16
CA VAL A 415 -11.29 -1.42 -11.53
C VAL A 415 -11.68 -1.73 -12.96
N SER A 416 -10.71 -2.01 -13.82
CA SER A 416 -10.92 -2.34 -15.23
C SER A 416 -10.51 -3.78 -15.50
N LEU A 417 -11.41 -4.59 -16.07
CA LEU A 417 -11.14 -5.96 -16.51
C LEU A 417 -10.72 -5.95 -17.98
N TRP A 418 -9.50 -6.42 -18.22
CA TRP A 418 -8.91 -6.51 -19.55
C TRP A 418 -8.70 -7.95 -19.99
N ARG A 419 -8.78 -8.16 -21.30
CA ARG A 419 -8.39 -9.40 -21.97
C ARG A 419 -7.42 -9.12 -23.09
N TYR A 420 -6.28 -9.78 -23.06
CA TYR A 420 -5.38 -9.85 -24.21
C TYR A 420 -5.58 -11.15 -24.98
N GLU A 421 -5.65 -11.07 -26.29
CA GLU A 421 -5.75 -12.21 -27.18
C GLU A 421 -4.56 -12.23 -28.15
N LYS A 422 -3.63 -13.20 -27.98
CA LYS A 422 -2.45 -13.33 -28.81
C LYS A 422 -2.79 -13.55 -30.28
N GLY A 423 -3.80 -14.37 -30.59
CA GLY A 423 -4.17 -14.72 -31.96
C GLY A 423 -4.55 -13.53 -32.83
N THR A 424 -5.12 -12.49 -32.25
CA THR A 424 -5.51 -11.23 -32.88
C THR A 424 -4.55 -10.08 -32.52
N ASN A 425 -3.62 -10.31 -31.58
CA ASN A 425 -2.76 -9.31 -30.98
C ASN A 425 -3.55 -8.07 -30.52
N THR A 426 -4.67 -8.31 -29.82
CA THR A 426 -5.61 -7.27 -29.41
C THR A 426 -5.76 -7.26 -27.90
N LEU A 427 -5.77 -6.07 -27.33
CA LEU A 427 -6.09 -5.77 -25.96
C LEU A 427 -7.53 -5.25 -25.89
N THR A 428 -8.41 -5.87 -25.09
CA THR A 428 -9.83 -5.52 -25.00
C THR A 428 -10.20 -5.23 -23.57
N GLU A 429 -10.69 -4.03 -23.28
CA GLU A 429 -11.34 -3.68 -22.04
C GLU A 429 -12.77 -4.21 -22.02
N ARG A 430 -13.06 -5.14 -21.12
CA ARG A 430 -14.33 -5.85 -21.04
C ARG A 430 -15.32 -5.20 -20.08
N LEU A 431 -14.80 -4.73 -18.94
CA LEU A 431 -15.57 -4.05 -17.90
C LEU A 431 -14.76 -2.90 -17.30
N TYR A 432 -15.46 -1.85 -16.90
CA TYR A 432 -14.96 -0.81 -16.01
C TYR A 432 -15.94 -0.60 -14.85
N LEU A 433 -15.43 -0.65 -13.64
CA LEU A 433 -16.15 -0.45 -12.38
C LEU A 433 -15.62 0.83 -11.75
N PRO A 434 -16.32 1.98 -11.92
CA PRO A 434 -15.91 3.20 -11.22
C PRO A 434 -16.02 2.99 -9.72
N ALA A 435 -15.07 3.54 -8.96
CA ALA A 435 -14.95 3.39 -7.54
C ALA A 435 -14.88 4.74 -6.83
N ASN A 436 -15.38 4.78 -5.61
CA ASN A 436 -15.26 5.94 -4.73
C ASN A 436 -14.06 5.81 -3.78
N GLU A 437 -13.60 4.63 -3.49
CA GLU A 437 -12.47 4.33 -2.62
C GLU A 437 -11.18 4.95 -3.15
N SER A 438 -10.21 5.16 -2.27
CA SER A 438 -8.87 5.58 -2.66
C SER A 438 -8.19 4.50 -3.51
N SER A 439 -7.18 4.90 -4.29
CA SER A 439 -6.39 3.94 -5.06
C SER A 439 -5.73 2.89 -4.17
N GLU A 440 -5.25 3.29 -2.98
CA GLU A 440 -4.60 2.38 -2.03
C GLU A 440 -5.58 1.35 -1.45
N GLU A 441 -6.79 1.77 -1.07
CA GLU A 441 -7.85 0.86 -0.60
C GLU A 441 -8.27 -0.13 -1.68
N LEU A 442 -8.43 0.34 -2.93
CA LEU A 442 -8.73 -0.54 -4.06
C LEU A 442 -7.65 -1.60 -4.28
N LEU A 443 -6.38 -1.21 -4.22
CA LEU A 443 -5.27 -2.15 -4.37
C LEU A 443 -5.27 -3.20 -3.27
N MET A 444 -5.49 -2.82 -2.02
CA MET A 444 -5.62 -3.75 -0.89
C MET A 444 -6.80 -4.71 -1.08
N GLY A 445 -7.96 -4.19 -1.48
CA GLY A 445 -9.14 -5.01 -1.75
C GLY A 445 -8.89 -6.02 -2.87
N MET A 446 -8.24 -5.60 -3.97
CA MET A 446 -7.89 -6.49 -5.09
C MET A 446 -6.86 -7.56 -4.68
N ASP A 447 -5.92 -7.24 -3.82
CA ASP A 447 -4.97 -8.22 -3.29
C ASP A 447 -5.65 -9.24 -2.39
N THR A 448 -6.64 -8.81 -1.60
CA THR A 448 -7.43 -9.69 -0.73
C THR A 448 -8.33 -10.62 -1.53
N LEU A 449 -9.15 -10.07 -2.45
CA LEU A 449 -10.05 -10.86 -3.29
C LEU A 449 -10.19 -10.26 -4.68
N SER A 450 -9.70 -11.00 -5.68
CA SER A 450 -10.00 -10.79 -7.10
C SER A 450 -9.92 -12.13 -7.84
N CYS A 451 -11.05 -12.69 -8.19
CA CYS A 451 -11.15 -14.01 -8.82
C CYS A 451 -12.13 -13.97 -9.99
N LEU A 452 -11.73 -14.53 -11.13
CA LEU A 452 -12.59 -14.73 -12.29
C LEU A 452 -12.86 -16.22 -12.46
N SER A 453 -14.11 -16.64 -12.22
CA SER A 453 -14.52 -18.03 -12.43
C SER A 453 -14.49 -18.42 -13.92
N SER A 454 -14.35 -19.70 -14.22
CA SER A 454 -14.46 -20.22 -15.60
C SER A 454 -15.84 -19.94 -16.22
N GLY A 455 -16.86 -19.74 -15.41
CA GLY A 455 -18.20 -19.32 -15.80
C GLY A 455 -18.33 -17.86 -16.21
N GLY A 456 -17.27 -17.06 -16.00
CA GLY A 456 -17.26 -15.63 -16.33
C GLY A 456 -17.85 -14.73 -15.25
N THR A 457 -17.89 -15.18 -14.00
CA THR A 457 -18.23 -14.33 -12.85
C THR A 457 -16.96 -13.79 -12.21
N LEU A 458 -16.87 -12.48 -12.11
CA LEU A 458 -15.79 -11.77 -11.43
C LEU A 458 -16.20 -11.50 -9.98
N TYR A 459 -15.40 -11.93 -9.02
CA TYR A 459 -15.56 -11.67 -7.59
C TYR A 459 -14.49 -10.69 -7.12
N LEU A 460 -14.89 -9.66 -6.39
CA LEU A 460 -14.03 -8.56 -5.93
C LEU A 460 -14.38 -8.15 -4.52
N LEU A 461 -13.37 -7.74 -3.75
CA LEU A 461 -13.54 -6.94 -2.53
C LEU A 461 -13.22 -5.48 -2.89
N MET A 462 -14.22 -4.59 -2.75
CA MET A 462 -14.05 -3.14 -2.92
C MET A 462 -14.59 -2.45 -1.67
N GLY A 463 -13.75 -1.63 -1.04
CA GLY A 463 -14.03 -1.19 0.31
C GLY A 463 -14.27 -2.42 1.22
N ASN A 464 -15.33 -2.40 1.97
CA ASN A 464 -15.72 -3.51 2.86
C ASN A 464 -16.82 -4.40 2.26
N THR A 465 -16.96 -4.44 0.94
CA THR A 465 -18.06 -5.14 0.28
C THR A 465 -17.54 -6.13 -0.76
N VAL A 466 -18.05 -7.36 -0.66
CA VAL A 466 -17.79 -8.40 -1.65
C VAL A 466 -18.84 -8.33 -2.74
N TYR A 467 -18.39 -8.11 -3.97
CA TYR A 467 -19.23 -8.07 -5.16
C TYR A 467 -19.03 -9.30 -6.02
N SER A 468 -20.08 -9.71 -6.72
CA SER A 468 -20.01 -10.60 -7.87
C SER A 468 -20.54 -9.87 -9.11
N VAL A 469 -19.77 -9.94 -10.22
CA VAL A 469 -20.14 -9.31 -11.49
C VAL A 469 -20.13 -10.36 -12.59
N ASP A 470 -21.28 -10.62 -13.20
CA ASP A 470 -21.35 -11.46 -14.40
C ASP A 470 -20.82 -10.66 -15.60
N THR A 471 -19.69 -11.10 -16.16
CA THR A 471 -18.99 -10.36 -17.21
C THR A 471 -19.73 -10.31 -18.54
N ALA A 472 -20.67 -11.22 -18.80
CA ALA A 472 -21.43 -11.27 -20.03
C ALA A 472 -22.70 -10.41 -19.96
N SER A 473 -23.46 -10.53 -18.88
CA SER A 473 -24.69 -9.74 -18.68
C SER A 473 -24.43 -8.38 -18.05
N ARG A 474 -23.24 -8.16 -17.47
CA ARG A 474 -22.83 -6.94 -16.75
C ARG A 474 -23.72 -6.62 -15.56
N GLN A 475 -24.23 -7.66 -14.91
CA GLN A 475 -25.02 -7.54 -13.70
C GLN A 475 -24.12 -7.75 -12.48
N ALA A 476 -24.12 -6.75 -11.58
CA ALA A 476 -23.44 -6.83 -10.32
C ALA A 476 -24.40 -7.18 -9.19
N GLN A 477 -23.92 -7.92 -8.19
CA GLN A 477 -24.64 -8.28 -6.97
C GLN A 477 -23.71 -8.12 -5.77
N VAL A 478 -24.24 -7.60 -4.68
CA VAL A 478 -23.59 -7.62 -3.38
C VAL A 478 -23.73 -9.01 -2.77
N LEU A 479 -22.65 -9.62 -2.36
CA LEU A 479 -22.62 -10.93 -1.69
C LEU A 479 -22.53 -10.81 -0.18
N ALA A 480 -21.71 -9.89 0.30
CA ALA A 480 -21.50 -9.62 1.73
C ALA A 480 -21.06 -8.17 1.92
N GLU A 481 -21.52 -7.54 3.00
CA GLU A 481 -21.23 -6.16 3.39
C GLU A 481 -20.60 -6.10 4.78
N GLY A 482 -19.81 -5.06 5.06
CA GLY A 482 -19.14 -4.87 6.35
C GLY A 482 -18.02 -5.89 6.59
N MET A 483 -17.30 -6.27 5.54
CA MET A 483 -16.20 -7.23 5.60
C MET A 483 -14.90 -6.59 6.08
N THR A 484 -14.27 -7.22 7.06
CA THR A 484 -13.00 -6.82 7.64
C THR A 484 -12.08 -8.04 7.78
N GLU A 485 -10.83 -7.86 8.13
CA GLU A 485 -9.91 -8.98 8.39
C GLU A 485 -10.38 -9.94 9.49
N GLU A 486 -11.26 -9.47 10.38
CA GLU A 486 -11.72 -10.24 11.54
C GLU A 486 -12.98 -11.08 11.26
N ASN A 487 -13.80 -10.70 10.28
CA ASN A 487 -15.06 -11.38 9.95
C ASN A 487 -15.12 -11.98 8.54
N PHE A 488 -14.07 -11.78 7.74
CA PHE A 488 -13.95 -12.25 6.36
C PHE A 488 -12.60 -12.94 6.13
N ALA A 489 -12.60 -14.01 5.37
CA ALA A 489 -11.39 -14.74 5.00
C ALA A 489 -11.47 -15.26 3.57
N VAL A 490 -10.32 -15.30 2.91
CA VAL A 490 -10.13 -15.85 1.57
C VAL A 490 -9.14 -17.01 1.66
N SER A 491 -9.45 -18.15 1.02
CA SER A 491 -8.53 -19.28 0.98
C SER A 491 -7.32 -18.98 0.11
N PRO A 492 -6.15 -19.57 0.38
CA PRO A 492 -5.02 -19.54 -0.54
C PRO A 492 -5.47 -19.93 -1.97
N GLY A 493 -4.96 -19.24 -2.98
CA GLY A 493 -5.39 -19.42 -4.38
C GLY A 493 -6.77 -18.84 -4.72
N GLN A 494 -7.43 -18.16 -3.77
CA GLN A 494 -8.73 -17.48 -3.97
C GLN A 494 -9.83 -18.38 -4.55
N GLU A 495 -9.85 -19.67 -4.17
CA GLU A 495 -10.88 -20.61 -4.60
C GLU A 495 -12.18 -20.48 -3.77
N ARG A 496 -12.07 -20.05 -2.51
CA ARG A 496 -13.16 -20.01 -1.53
C ARG A 496 -13.06 -18.77 -0.67
N ILE A 497 -14.22 -18.25 -0.29
CA ILE A 497 -14.36 -17.18 0.69
C ILE A 497 -15.21 -17.65 1.87
N ALA A 498 -15.00 -17.07 3.03
CA ALA A 498 -15.85 -17.27 4.19
C ALA A 498 -16.09 -15.95 4.91
N TRP A 499 -17.29 -15.79 5.48
CA TRP A 499 -17.63 -14.63 6.30
C TRP A 499 -18.62 -15.03 7.40
N GLN A 500 -18.63 -14.26 8.49
CA GLN A 500 -19.58 -14.47 9.57
C GLN A 500 -20.71 -13.43 9.54
N ASP A 501 -21.91 -13.88 9.95
CA ASP A 501 -23.07 -13.01 10.06
C ASP A 501 -23.04 -12.21 11.37
N GLY A 502 -23.69 -11.05 11.36
CA GLY A 502 -23.99 -10.26 12.54
C GLY A 502 -23.21 -8.97 12.65
N GLU A 503 -23.77 -8.03 13.39
CA GLU A 503 -23.15 -6.73 13.69
C GLU A 503 -22.05 -6.84 14.76
N ASP A 504 -22.12 -7.88 15.61
CA ASP A 504 -21.15 -8.16 16.66
C ASP A 504 -20.28 -9.37 16.28
N LEU A 505 -18.98 -9.14 16.18
CA LEU A 505 -17.97 -10.14 15.86
C LEU A 505 -18.02 -11.35 16.82
N TYR A 506 -18.33 -11.11 18.08
CA TYR A 506 -18.27 -12.11 19.15
C TYR A 506 -19.60 -12.83 19.41
N ASP A 507 -20.72 -12.36 18.86
CA ASP A 507 -22.05 -12.98 19.00
C ASP A 507 -22.63 -13.57 17.70
N SER A 508 -21.77 -13.80 16.71
CA SER A 508 -22.19 -14.43 15.46
C SER A 508 -22.72 -15.84 15.68
N ARG A 509 -23.77 -16.19 14.94
CA ARG A 509 -24.43 -17.52 14.99
C ARG A 509 -24.08 -18.41 13.82
N SER A 510 -23.46 -17.88 12.80
CA SER A 510 -23.14 -18.62 11.58
C SER A 510 -21.96 -18.04 10.83
N VAL A 511 -21.25 -18.96 10.17
CA VAL A 511 -20.23 -18.66 9.19
C VAL A 511 -20.70 -19.17 7.83
N HIS A 512 -20.71 -18.30 6.85
CA HIS A 512 -20.90 -18.62 5.46
C HIS A 512 -19.61 -19.03 4.81
N ILE A 513 -19.69 -19.93 3.83
CA ILE A 513 -18.56 -20.33 3.00
C ILE A 513 -19.03 -20.48 1.57
N MET A 514 -18.32 -19.92 0.62
CA MET A 514 -18.65 -19.94 -0.80
C MET A 514 -17.49 -20.44 -1.64
N ASP A 515 -17.78 -21.34 -2.55
CA ASP A 515 -16.87 -21.78 -3.59
C ASP A 515 -17.02 -20.85 -4.80
N LEU A 516 -15.96 -20.15 -5.18
CA LEU A 516 -16.01 -19.09 -6.18
C LEU A 516 -16.10 -19.62 -7.63
N GLU A 517 -15.60 -20.85 -7.87
CA GLU A 517 -15.72 -21.46 -9.20
C GLU A 517 -17.15 -21.88 -9.51
N THR A 518 -17.84 -22.45 -8.53
CA THR A 518 -19.19 -22.99 -8.72
C THR A 518 -20.30 -22.05 -8.25
N GLY A 519 -19.96 -21.01 -7.50
CA GLY A 519 -20.92 -20.11 -6.85
C GLY A 519 -21.75 -20.77 -5.73
N LYS A 520 -21.36 -21.95 -5.26
CA LYS A 520 -22.08 -22.66 -4.20
C LYS A 520 -21.78 -22.07 -2.85
N ASN A 521 -22.84 -21.70 -2.13
CA ASN A 521 -22.79 -21.19 -0.76
C ASN A 521 -23.26 -22.29 0.22
N ALA A 522 -22.59 -22.40 1.36
CA ALA A 522 -22.97 -23.25 2.49
C ALA A 522 -22.86 -22.43 3.78
N GLN A 523 -23.54 -22.90 4.84
CA GLN A 523 -23.55 -22.20 6.14
C GLN A 523 -23.25 -23.22 7.26
N ILE A 524 -22.33 -22.86 8.14
CA ILE A 524 -22.06 -23.57 9.40
C ILE A 524 -22.72 -22.77 10.52
N LYS A 525 -23.51 -23.44 11.35
CA LYS A 525 -24.22 -22.83 12.48
C LYS A 525 -23.61 -23.22 13.80
N ALA A 526 -23.51 -22.24 14.69
CA ALA A 526 -23.13 -22.49 16.09
C ALA A 526 -24.12 -23.45 16.77
N PRO A 527 -23.65 -24.33 17.67
CA PRO A 527 -24.53 -25.07 18.59
C PRO A 527 -25.40 -24.13 19.43
N GLU A 528 -26.52 -24.66 19.93
CA GLU A 528 -27.41 -23.87 20.83
C GLU A 528 -26.65 -23.42 22.08
N GLY A 529 -26.73 -22.14 22.42
CA GLY A 529 -26.02 -21.53 23.55
C GLY A 529 -24.52 -21.21 23.24
N SER A 530 -24.11 -21.29 21.99
CA SER A 530 -22.75 -20.94 21.55
C SER A 530 -22.77 -19.90 20.45
N SER A 531 -21.69 -19.10 20.38
CA SER A 531 -21.32 -18.26 19.24
C SER A 531 -20.21 -18.93 18.42
N ILE A 532 -20.08 -18.51 17.15
CA ILE A 532 -19.07 -19.02 16.22
C ILE A 532 -18.21 -17.84 15.76
N ARG A 533 -16.89 -18.05 15.69
CA ARG A 533 -15.95 -17.06 15.22
C ARG A 533 -15.17 -17.61 14.03
N LEU A 534 -15.17 -16.86 12.93
CA LEU A 534 -14.32 -17.14 11.77
C LEU A 534 -12.85 -16.85 12.15
N LEU A 535 -11.93 -17.77 11.81
CA LEU A 535 -10.52 -17.64 12.11
C LEU A 535 -9.63 -17.63 10.85
N GLY A 536 -10.16 -18.12 9.72
CA GLY A 536 -9.45 -18.11 8.45
C GLY A 536 -9.42 -19.48 7.76
N PHE A 537 -8.44 -19.66 6.89
CA PHE A 537 -8.19 -20.92 6.18
C PHE A 537 -6.77 -21.42 6.44
N VAL A 538 -6.65 -22.74 6.65
CA VAL A 538 -5.37 -23.43 6.63
C VAL A 538 -5.34 -24.30 5.37
N GLY A 539 -4.50 -23.94 4.38
CA GLY A 539 -4.66 -24.47 3.03
C GLY A 539 -6.05 -24.18 2.47
N GLY A 540 -6.73 -25.19 1.96
CA GLY A 540 -8.13 -25.04 1.51
C GLY A 540 -9.20 -25.29 2.58
N ASP A 541 -8.83 -25.58 3.84
CA ASP A 541 -9.74 -25.96 4.92
C ASP A 541 -10.10 -24.77 5.81
N LEU A 542 -11.40 -24.62 6.11
CA LEU A 542 -11.91 -23.56 6.95
C LEU A 542 -11.63 -23.80 8.42
N VAL A 543 -11.14 -22.77 9.13
CA VAL A 543 -10.89 -22.78 10.57
C VAL A 543 -11.86 -21.83 11.25
N TYR A 544 -12.58 -22.32 12.28
CA TYR A 544 -13.44 -21.51 13.10
C TYR A 544 -13.42 -21.94 14.57
N GLY A 545 -13.74 -21.02 15.43
CA GLY A 545 -13.84 -21.23 16.88
C GLY A 545 -15.29 -21.27 17.39
N LEU A 546 -15.52 -21.95 18.53
CA LEU A 546 -16.78 -21.98 19.23
C LEU A 546 -16.60 -21.42 20.63
N ALA A 547 -17.39 -20.43 21.00
CA ALA A 547 -17.40 -19.81 22.33
C ALA A 547 -18.77 -19.97 22.99
N GLU A 548 -18.85 -19.81 24.31
CA GLU A 548 -20.11 -19.71 25.03
C GLU A 548 -20.74 -18.34 24.70
N GLU A 549 -22.04 -18.31 24.46
CA GLU A 549 -22.80 -17.09 24.15
C GLU A 549 -22.64 -16.02 25.24
N ASN A 550 -22.41 -14.76 24.85
CA ASN A 550 -22.21 -13.64 25.78
C ASN A 550 -21.10 -13.88 26.82
N SER A 551 -20.11 -14.69 26.54
CA SER A 551 -19.01 -14.96 27.44
C SER A 551 -17.89 -13.94 27.30
N SER A 552 -17.42 -13.42 28.42
CA SER A 552 -16.18 -12.65 28.48
C SER A 552 -15.39 -13.03 29.72
N VAL A 553 -14.09 -12.87 29.67
CA VAL A 553 -13.20 -13.15 30.81
C VAL A 553 -12.11 -12.10 30.89
N LYS A 554 -11.67 -11.81 32.11
CA LYS A 554 -10.51 -10.92 32.29
C LYS A 554 -9.24 -11.74 32.44
N VAL A 555 -8.26 -11.46 31.58
CA VAL A 555 -6.93 -12.05 31.60
C VAL A 555 -5.92 -10.92 31.71
N ASN A 556 -5.20 -10.83 32.83
CA ASN A 556 -4.23 -9.76 33.08
C ASN A 556 -4.81 -8.33 32.88
N GLY A 557 -6.09 -8.13 33.28
CA GLY A 557 -6.75 -6.83 33.12
C GLY A 557 -7.33 -6.52 31.75
N ARG A 558 -7.03 -7.35 30.76
CA ARG A 558 -7.61 -7.25 29.43
C ARG A 558 -8.88 -8.10 29.37
N THR A 559 -9.96 -7.54 28.86
CA THR A 559 -11.17 -8.32 28.57
C THR A 559 -10.94 -9.13 27.31
N VAL A 560 -11.07 -10.44 27.40
CA VAL A 560 -11.12 -11.35 26.25
C VAL A 560 -12.58 -11.67 26.00
N GLN A 561 -13.12 -11.17 24.91
CA GLN A 561 -14.48 -11.45 24.46
C GLN A 561 -14.55 -12.87 23.90
N ALA A 562 -15.67 -13.55 24.14
CA ALA A 562 -16.00 -14.87 23.59
C ALA A 562 -14.82 -15.87 23.54
N PRO A 563 -14.15 -16.16 24.69
CA PRO A 563 -13.04 -17.11 24.69
C PRO A 563 -13.52 -18.48 24.21
N MET A 564 -12.86 -19.03 23.18
CA MET A 564 -13.30 -20.22 22.49
C MET A 564 -13.01 -21.48 23.31
N TYR A 565 -14.01 -22.29 23.56
CA TYR A 565 -13.86 -23.59 24.23
C TYR A 565 -13.44 -24.72 23.26
N ALA A 566 -13.68 -24.53 21.95
CA ALA A 566 -13.27 -25.45 20.91
C ALA A 566 -12.86 -24.71 19.64
N LEU A 567 -11.96 -25.32 18.84
CA LEU A 567 -11.64 -24.91 17.47
C LEU A 567 -11.88 -26.12 16.55
N GLU A 568 -12.50 -25.88 15.42
CA GLU A 568 -12.82 -26.87 14.40
C GLU A 568 -12.20 -26.49 13.04
N ILE A 569 -11.70 -27.52 12.33
CA ILE A 569 -11.21 -27.42 10.96
C ILE A 569 -12.09 -28.28 10.07
N VAL A 570 -12.66 -27.68 9.04
CA VAL A 570 -13.62 -28.30 8.11
C VAL A 570 -13.06 -28.29 6.70
N GLY A 571 -12.99 -29.46 6.08
CA GLY A 571 -12.45 -29.65 4.74
C GLY A 571 -13.28 -29.05 3.61
N LYS A 572 -12.75 -29.11 2.37
CA LYS A 572 -13.46 -28.67 1.16
C LYS A 572 -14.81 -29.37 0.95
N ASP A 573 -14.97 -30.58 1.44
CA ASP A 573 -16.18 -31.40 1.40
C ASP A 573 -17.18 -31.10 2.54
N MET A 574 -16.91 -30.07 3.34
CA MET A 574 -17.69 -29.66 4.53
C MET A 574 -17.71 -30.74 5.64
N ASN A 575 -16.78 -31.69 5.64
CA ASN A 575 -16.62 -32.64 6.71
C ASN A 575 -15.62 -32.14 7.77
N LEU A 576 -15.94 -32.36 9.04
CA LEU A 576 -15.06 -32.06 10.16
C LEU A 576 -13.78 -32.89 10.06
N GLN A 577 -12.63 -32.25 9.91
CA GLN A 577 -11.32 -32.87 9.86
C GLN A 577 -10.67 -32.94 11.23
N THR A 578 -10.72 -31.85 11.97
CA THR A 578 -10.08 -31.73 13.28
C THR A 578 -10.97 -30.93 14.23
N ARG A 579 -11.03 -31.38 15.49
CA ARG A 579 -11.60 -30.63 16.60
C ARG A 579 -10.60 -30.57 17.75
N TYR A 580 -10.24 -29.37 18.14
CA TYR A 580 -9.43 -29.13 19.32
C TYR A 580 -10.35 -28.68 20.46
N GLU A 581 -10.37 -29.42 21.55
CA GLU A 581 -11.15 -29.11 22.77
C GLU A 581 -10.44 -29.73 23.96
N LYS A 582 -10.18 -28.95 25.01
CA LYS A 582 -9.56 -29.41 26.24
C LYS A 582 -10.31 -28.85 27.45
N GLU A 583 -10.70 -29.72 28.39
CA GLU A 583 -11.46 -29.34 29.58
C GLU A 583 -10.73 -28.26 30.40
N GLY A 584 -11.43 -27.15 30.68
CA GLY A 584 -10.90 -26.02 31.43
C GLY A 584 -9.85 -25.17 30.73
N VAL A 585 -9.61 -25.40 29.42
CA VAL A 585 -8.72 -24.61 28.58
C VAL A 585 -9.55 -23.87 27.55
N TYR A 586 -9.30 -22.59 27.40
CA TYR A 586 -9.94 -21.74 26.41
C TYR A 586 -8.87 -21.18 25.45
N ILE A 587 -9.24 -20.97 24.21
CA ILE A 587 -8.43 -20.33 23.19
C ILE A 587 -8.80 -18.84 23.16
N THR A 588 -7.80 -17.98 23.26
CA THR A 588 -7.99 -16.52 23.29
C THR A 588 -7.64 -15.86 21.98
N ASP A 589 -6.73 -16.47 21.23
CA ASP A 589 -6.29 -15.96 19.95
C ASP A 589 -5.74 -17.09 19.09
N VAL A 590 -5.79 -16.92 17.76
CA VAL A 590 -5.36 -17.91 16.76
C VAL A 590 -4.62 -17.23 15.62
N GLU A 591 -3.42 -17.68 15.32
CA GLU A 591 -2.62 -17.28 14.18
C GLU A 591 -2.42 -18.47 13.24
N ILE A 592 -2.68 -18.26 11.95
CA ILE A 592 -2.51 -19.30 10.91
C ILE A 592 -1.28 -18.95 10.07
N GLU A 593 -0.26 -19.82 10.13
CA GLU A 593 0.96 -19.66 9.37
C GLU A 593 1.25 -20.94 8.55
N GLY A 594 1.12 -20.82 7.23
CA GLY A 594 1.28 -21.96 6.31
C GLY A 594 0.36 -23.15 6.68
N SER A 595 0.95 -24.29 7.07
CA SER A 595 0.22 -25.49 7.52
C SER A 595 -0.01 -25.55 9.04
N ARG A 596 0.25 -24.47 9.77
CA ARG A 596 0.20 -24.43 11.23
C ARG A 596 -0.85 -23.49 11.72
N VAL A 597 -1.56 -23.89 12.77
CA VAL A 597 -2.52 -23.08 13.51
C VAL A 597 -1.99 -22.90 14.93
N HIS A 598 -1.49 -21.73 15.24
CA HIS A 598 -0.94 -21.37 16.55
C HIS A 598 -2.05 -20.89 17.46
N LEU A 599 -2.12 -21.45 18.68
CA LEU A 599 -3.18 -21.19 19.63
C LEU A 599 -2.61 -20.47 20.86
N GLN A 600 -3.12 -19.27 21.15
CA GLN A 600 -2.96 -18.66 22.46
C GLN A 600 -4.03 -19.20 23.40
N ARG A 601 -3.65 -19.59 24.61
CA ARG A 601 -4.57 -20.29 25.51
C ARG A 601 -4.58 -19.72 26.92
N MET A 602 -5.70 -19.90 27.58
CA MET A 602 -5.85 -19.65 29.00
C MET A 602 -6.48 -20.84 29.74
N THR A 603 -6.28 -20.90 31.03
CA THR A 603 -6.96 -21.84 31.93
C THR A 603 -7.79 -21.08 32.96
N ARG A 604 -9.00 -21.55 33.21
CA ARG A 604 -9.85 -21.01 34.25
C ARG A 604 -9.58 -21.77 35.57
N VAL A 605 -9.25 -21.00 36.62
CA VAL A 605 -9.01 -21.53 37.98
C VAL A 605 -9.95 -20.79 38.95
N GLY A 606 -11.11 -21.39 39.21
CA GLY A 606 -12.19 -20.70 39.94
C GLY A 606 -12.79 -19.56 39.14
N ASP A 607 -12.80 -18.35 39.70
CA ASP A 607 -13.27 -17.14 39.02
C ASP A 607 -12.15 -16.35 38.34
N SER A 608 -10.92 -16.84 38.35
CA SER A 608 -9.77 -16.18 37.74
C SER A 608 -9.31 -16.95 36.52
N CYS A 609 -8.80 -16.22 35.49
CA CYS A 609 -8.18 -16.79 34.32
C CYS A 609 -6.70 -16.50 34.33
N MET A 610 -5.92 -17.49 33.91
CA MET A 610 -4.45 -17.40 33.80
C MET A 610 -4.01 -17.83 32.40
N THR A 611 -3.05 -17.13 31.83
CA THR A 611 -2.43 -17.51 30.56
C THR A 611 -1.88 -18.92 30.67
N ALA A 612 -2.22 -19.78 29.72
CA ALA A 612 -1.62 -21.10 29.53
C ALA A 612 -0.55 -21.04 28.44
N GLY A 613 0.34 -22.04 28.40
CA GLY A 613 1.33 -22.09 27.32
C GLY A 613 0.65 -22.21 25.93
N ALA A 614 1.28 -21.66 24.89
CA ALA A 614 0.83 -21.79 23.50
C ALA A 614 0.76 -23.28 23.08
N ASP A 615 -0.06 -23.57 22.09
CA ASP A 615 -0.14 -24.88 21.42
C ASP A 615 -0.17 -24.69 19.90
N THR A 616 0.14 -25.73 19.13
CA THR A 616 0.16 -25.65 17.68
C THR A 616 -0.50 -26.89 17.09
N LEU A 617 -1.46 -26.68 16.21
CA LEU A 617 -2.00 -27.73 15.36
C LEU A 617 -1.23 -27.74 14.04
N VAL A 618 -0.85 -28.89 13.57
CA VAL A 618 -0.20 -29.07 12.26
C VAL A 618 -1.18 -29.82 11.36
N CYS A 619 -1.56 -29.18 10.27
CA CYS A 619 -2.39 -29.79 9.25
C CYS A 619 -1.50 -30.61 8.31
N ASN A 620 -1.91 -31.87 8.03
CA ASN A 620 -1.12 -32.80 7.24
C ASN A 620 -1.27 -32.62 5.71
N GLU A 621 -2.10 -31.70 5.24
CA GLU A 621 -2.01 -31.34 3.83
C GLU A 621 -0.67 -30.65 3.61
N GLU A 622 0.07 -31.09 2.58
CA GLU A 622 1.12 -30.25 2.00
C GLU A 622 0.39 -28.96 1.61
N VAL A 623 0.42 -27.97 2.50
CA VAL A 623 0.29 -26.60 2.06
C VAL A 623 1.46 -26.47 1.08
N GLU A 624 1.15 -26.35 -0.20
CA GLU A 624 2.11 -25.75 -1.08
C GLU A 624 2.54 -24.50 -0.33
N GLU A 625 3.74 -24.56 0.29
CA GLU A 625 4.40 -23.33 0.73
C GLU A 625 4.12 -22.36 -0.40
N ASP A 626 3.85 -21.09 -0.11
CA ASP A 626 3.79 -20.02 -1.11
C ASP A 626 4.96 -20.17 -2.08
N SER A 627 4.97 -21.27 -2.78
CA SER A 627 5.78 -21.49 -3.94
C SER A 627 5.12 -20.56 -4.93
N MET A 628 5.70 -19.37 -5.09
CA MET A 628 5.55 -18.64 -6.31
C MET A 628 6.01 -19.61 -7.39
N GLU A 629 5.10 -20.55 -7.78
CA GLU A 629 5.39 -21.57 -8.77
C GLU A 629 5.89 -20.85 -10.00
N GLY A 630 7.16 -21.04 -10.33
CA GLY A 630 7.79 -20.36 -11.44
C GLY A 630 8.58 -19.09 -11.08
N ILE A 631 8.50 -18.56 -9.87
CA ILE A 631 9.34 -17.45 -9.42
C ILE A 631 10.48 -17.98 -8.54
N GLY A 632 11.70 -17.56 -8.83
CA GLY A 632 12.88 -17.87 -8.03
C GLY A 632 13.77 -16.64 -7.89
N TYR A 633 14.85 -16.78 -7.13
CA TYR A 633 15.85 -15.71 -7.02
C TYR A 633 17.27 -16.25 -7.20
N LEU A 634 18.17 -15.38 -7.60
CA LEU A 634 19.61 -15.63 -7.71
C LEU A 634 20.36 -14.59 -6.90
N ALA A 635 21.57 -14.93 -6.46
CA ALA A 635 22.52 -13.97 -5.95
C ALA A 635 23.24 -13.30 -7.14
N SER A 636 23.13 -11.99 -7.25
CA SER A 636 23.91 -11.13 -8.15
C SER A 636 25.06 -10.49 -7.36
N GLU A 637 26.22 -10.30 -8.00
CA GLU A 637 27.33 -9.55 -7.39
C GLU A 637 27.04 -8.03 -7.31
N GLU A 638 26.13 -7.55 -8.15
CA GLU A 638 25.79 -6.14 -8.30
C GLU A 638 24.61 -5.72 -7.41
N GLN A 639 23.50 -6.48 -7.49
CA GLN A 639 22.23 -6.10 -6.82
C GLN A 639 21.94 -6.96 -5.57
N GLY A 640 22.74 -8.00 -5.33
CA GLY A 640 22.43 -8.99 -4.28
C GLY A 640 21.40 -10.01 -4.76
N ARG A 641 20.23 -10.07 -4.15
CA ARG A 641 19.13 -10.97 -4.56
C ARG A 641 18.39 -10.38 -5.76
N VAL A 642 18.28 -11.14 -6.85
CA VAL A 642 17.52 -10.75 -8.05
C VAL A 642 16.52 -11.85 -8.41
N TYR A 643 15.26 -11.47 -8.63
CA TYR A 643 14.19 -12.40 -8.97
C TYR A 643 14.15 -12.73 -10.46
N PHE A 644 13.68 -13.95 -10.76
CA PHE A 644 13.46 -14.43 -12.12
C PHE A 644 12.17 -15.24 -12.19
N VAL A 645 11.58 -15.29 -13.37
CA VAL A 645 10.50 -16.21 -13.72
C VAL A 645 11.10 -17.45 -14.38
N GLN A 646 10.76 -18.64 -13.88
CA GLN A 646 11.25 -19.90 -14.40
C GLN A 646 10.39 -20.35 -15.58
N THR A 647 11.00 -20.58 -16.75
CA THR A 647 10.33 -21.12 -17.93
C THR A 647 10.33 -22.64 -17.94
N ALA A 648 9.33 -23.26 -18.59
CA ALA A 648 9.20 -24.71 -18.68
C ALA A 648 10.40 -25.34 -19.40
N GLU A 649 10.90 -24.69 -20.48
CA GLU A 649 12.04 -25.12 -21.29
C GLU A 649 13.05 -23.99 -21.45
N SER A 650 14.27 -24.32 -21.86
CA SER A 650 15.31 -23.32 -22.08
C SER A 650 14.95 -22.39 -23.24
N VAL A 651 15.05 -21.11 -23.01
CA VAL A 651 15.02 -20.08 -24.04
C VAL A 651 16.33 -20.16 -24.82
N SER A 652 16.25 -20.32 -26.12
CA SER A 652 17.41 -20.41 -26.99
C SER A 652 17.26 -19.48 -28.19
N GLY A 653 18.20 -18.56 -28.37
CA GLY A 653 18.16 -17.56 -29.42
C GLY A 653 17.68 -16.21 -28.98
N GLY A 654 17.55 -15.25 -29.88
CA GLY A 654 16.97 -13.95 -29.57
C GLY A 654 15.47 -14.05 -29.28
N VAL A 655 14.98 -13.13 -28.46
CA VAL A 655 13.55 -12.96 -28.16
C VAL A 655 13.05 -11.75 -28.94
N ASP A 656 11.97 -11.93 -29.70
CA ASP A 656 11.33 -10.83 -30.42
C ASP A 656 10.39 -10.06 -29.48
N LEU A 657 10.54 -8.74 -29.44
CA LEU A 657 9.66 -7.87 -28.69
C LEU A 657 8.37 -7.59 -29.47
N ASN A 658 7.26 -7.53 -28.76
CA ASN A 658 5.95 -7.26 -29.31
C ASN A 658 5.11 -6.40 -28.36
N VAL A 659 4.11 -5.72 -28.91
CA VAL A 659 3.06 -5.01 -28.18
C VAL A 659 1.72 -5.29 -28.87
N PRO A 660 0.59 -5.14 -28.16
CA PRO A 660 -0.73 -5.24 -28.80
C PRO A 660 -0.85 -4.28 -29.98
N SER A 661 -1.40 -4.74 -31.07
CA SER A 661 -1.59 -3.92 -32.28
C SER A 661 -2.66 -2.85 -32.10
N LYS A 662 -3.57 -3.05 -31.15
CA LYS A 662 -4.66 -2.14 -30.80
C LYS A 662 -5.18 -2.43 -29.40
N ALA A 663 -5.64 -1.39 -28.72
CA ALA A 663 -6.50 -1.45 -27.55
C ALA A 663 -7.92 -1.01 -27.95
N VAL A 664 -8.94 -1.69 -27.44
CA VAL A 664 -10.35 -1.39 -27.69
C VAL A 664 -11.14 -1.59 -26.40
N ALA A 665 -12.20 -0.81 -26.21
CA ALA A 665 -13.19 -1.03 -25.16
C ALA A 665 -14.46 -1.64 -25.74
N GLU A 666 -15.09 -2.59 -25.02
CA GLU A 666 -16.41 -3.07 -25.37
C GLU A 666 -17.46 -1.96 -25.19
N GLU A 667 -18.47 -1.93 -26.04
CA GLU A 667 -19.56 -0.95 -25.93
C GLU A 667 -20.32 -1.13 -24.60
N ASN A 668 -20.61 -0.03 -23.88
CA ASN A 668 -21.32 -0.02 -22.59
C ASN A 668 -20.66 -0.93 -21.53
N ASN A 669 -19.33 -0.93 -21.45
CA ASN A 669 -18.55 -1.74 -20.53
C ASN A 669 -18.55 -1.22 -19.08
N THR A 670 -19.05 -0.03 -18.82
CA THR A 670 -19.13 0.56 -17.48
C THR A 670 -20.27 -0.07 -16.68
N VAL A 671 -19.96 -0.58 -15.49
CA VAL A 671 -20.92 -1.13 -14.53
C VAL A 671 -20.81 -0.37 -13.22
N VAL A 672 -21.85 0.34 -12.84
CA VAL A 672 -21.92 1.06 -11.58
C VAL A 672 -22.36 0.07 -10.49
N LEU A 673 -21.55 -0.10 -9.46
CA LEU A 673 -21.87 -0.93 -8.32
C LEU A 673 -22.87 -0.23 -7.41
N GLY A 674 -23.76 -1.00 -6.78
CA GLY A 674 -24.60 -0.47 -5.71
C GLY A 674 -23.73 -0.08 -4.51
N GLN A 675 -23.93 1.09 -3.96
CA GLN A 675 -23.23 1.48 -2.73
C GLN A 675 -23.83 0.70 -1.56
N PRO A 676 -23.01 0.10 -0.69
CA PRO A 676 -23.46 -0.53 0.54
C PRO A 676 -23.97 0.53 1.51
N GLU A 677 -24.80 0.13 2.46
CA GLU A 677 -25.11 0.96 3.60
C GLU A 677 -23.84 1.09 4.47
N PRO A 678 -23.52 2.29 5.01
CA PRO A 678 -22.38 2.45 5.89
C PRO A 678 -22.43 1.44 7.04
N SER A 679 -21.37 0.70 7.26
CA SER A 679 -21.27 -0.14 8.46
C SER A 679 -21.27 0.80 9.67
N GLY A 680 -22.12 0.58 10.66
CA GLY A 680 -22.13 1.40 11.88
C GLY A 680 -20.90 1.18 12.79
N ARG A 681 -19.83 0.53 12.28
CA ARG A 681 -18.60 0.23 13.02
C ARG A 681 -17.51 1.22 12.65
N ARG A 682 -16.82 1.74 13.65
CA ARG A 682 -15.68 2.62 13.47
C ARG A 682 -14.50 1.85 12.87
N GLN A 683 -13.87 2.44 11.87
CA GLN A 683 -12.68 1.90 11.23
C GLN A 683 -11.47 2.80 11.48
N TYR A 684 -10.30 2.17 11.54
CA TYR A 684 -9.02 2.82 11.80
C TYR A 684 -8.08 2.54 10.65
N TYR A 685 -7.57 3.59 10.02
CA TYR A 685 -6.66 3.54 8.89
C TYR A 685 -5.24 3.80 9.38
N ALA A 686 -4.36 2.82 9.23
CA ALA A 686 -2.96 2.93 9.67
C ALA A 686 -2.06 3.34 8.50
N TYR A 687 -1.35 4.46 8.64
CA TYR A 687 -0.40 4.95 7.64
C TYR A 687 1.01 4.97 8.19
N SER A 688 2.01 4.61 7.37
CA SER A 688 3.43 4.81 7.67
C SER A 688 4.27 4.91 6.39
N GLY A 689 5.32 5.75 6.41
CA GLY A 689 6.13 6.01 5.22
C GLY A 689 5.32 6.59 4.04
N GLY A 690 4.22 7.31 4.34
CA GLY A 690 3.32 7.91 3.35
C GLY A 690 2.42 6.93 2.62
N ARG A 691 2.17 5.72 3.17
CA ARG A 691 1.34 4.66 2.56
C ARG A 691 0.35 4.08 3.56
N LEU A 692 -0.82 3.68 3.09
CA LEU A 692 -1.79 2.89 3.86
C LEU A 692 -1.19 1.49 4.14
N ARG A 693 -1.21 1.09 5.42
CA ARG A 693 -0.71 -0.23 5.88
C ARG A 693 -1.81 -1.22 6.16
N GLY A 694 -3.02 -0.74 6.43
CA GLY A 694 -4.19 -1.56 6.70
C GLY A 694 -5.36 -0.73 7.19
N VAL A 695 -6.54 -1.34 7.14
CA VAL A 695 -7.80 -0.84 7.70
C VAL A 695 -8.27 -1.82 8.76
N PHE A 696 -8.49 -1.36 9.99
CA PHE A 696 -8.74 -2.19 11.17
C PHE A 696 -10.03 -1.75 11.89
N GLU A 697 -10.75 -2.69 12.48
CA GLU A 697 -11.77 -2.40 13.49
C GLU A 697 -11.14 -2.26 14.88
N SER A 698 -10.02 -2.94 15.12
CA SER A 698 -9.28 -2.88 16.37
C SER A 698 -8.31 -1.69 16.38
N PHE A 699 -8.53 -0.73 17.27
CA PHE A 699 -7.62 0.39 17.48
C PHE A 699 -6.18 -0.05 17.85
N PRO A 700 -5.96 -1.00 18.78
CA PRO A 700 -4.62 -1.48 19.10
C PRO A 700 -3.87 -2.07 17.91
N ASP A 701 -4.57 -2.77 16.99
CA ASP A 701 -3.94 -3.37 15.83
C ASP A 701 -3.54 -2.30 14.80
N ALA A 702 -4.39 -1.30 14.58
CA ALA A 702 -4.06 -0.14 13.76
C ALA A 702 -2.83 0.62 14.29
N VAL A 703 -2.77 0.89 15.60
CA VAL A 703 -1.61 1.55 16.23
C VAL A 703 -0.35 0.70 16.09
N THR A 704 -0.47 -0.62 16.24
CA THR A 704 0.66 -1.54 16.10
C THR A 704 1.20 -1.51 14.68
N ALA A 705 0.33 -1.53 13.67
CA ALA A 705 0.71 -1.45 12.25
C ALA A 705 1.41 -0.13 11.89
N ALA A 706 0.97 0.99 12.48
CA ALA A 706 1.56 2.31 12.23
C ALA A 706 2.85 2.58 13.02
N TYR A 707 3.01 1.95 14.21
CA TYR A 707 3.98 2.39 15.23
C TYR A 707 5.43 2.26 14.79
N ASP A 708 5.83 1.12 14.23
CA ASP A 708 7.24 0.85 13.91
C ASP A 708 7.75 1.73 12.76
N GLY A 709 6.90 2.05 11.77
CA GLY A 709 7.20 2.97 10.68
C GLY A 709 6.99 4.45 11.00
N MET A 710 6.94 4.83 12.29
CA MET A 710 6.73 6.22 12.74
C MET A 710 5.44 6.87 12.19
N GLY A 711 4.42 6.04 11.94
CA GLY A 711 3.19 6.43 11.26
C GLY A 711 2.12 7.04 12.16
N ILE A 712 0.92 7.13 11.60
CA ILE A 712 -0.29 7.66 12.23
C ILE A 712 -1.45 6.69 12.03
N VAL A 713 -2.50 6.87 12.83
CA VAL A 713 -3.81 6.23 12.62
C VAL A 713 -4.85 7.31 12.43
N THR A 714 -5.71 7.15 11.43
CA THR A 714 -6.84 8.04 11.18
C THR A 714 -8.16 7.31 11.36
N ASP A 715 -9.24 8.07 11.48
CA ASP A 715 -10.61 7.58 11.35
C ASP A 715 -11.06 7.54 9.87
N GLU A 716 -12.33 7.23 9.67
CA GLU A 716 -12.98 7.13 8.35
C GLU A 716 -12.99 8.46 7.59
N ASP A 717 -13.01 9.59 8.30
CA ASP A 717 -13.01 10.94 7.73
C ASP A 717 -11.57 11.43 7.41
N GLY A 718 -10.56 10.59 7.64
CA GLY A 718 -9.16 10.91 7.45
C GLY A 718 -8.56 11.81 8.54
N SER A 719 -9.30 12.11 9.61
CA SER A 719 -8.81 12.88 10.76
C SER A 719 -7.84 12.05 11.60
N VAL A 720 -6.76 12.69 12.11
CA VAL A 720 -5.74 11.96 12.89
C VAL A 720 -6.31 11.55 14.25
N PHE A 721 -6.55 10.25 14.39
CA PHE A 721 -7.04 9.63 15.61
C PHE A 721 -5.92 9.26 16.57
N TRP A 722 -4.72 8.94 16.04
CA TRP A 722 -3.53 8.65 16.82
C TRP A 722 -2.24 9.00 16.07
N SER A 723 -1.26 9.53 16.82
CA SER A 723 0.11 9.73 16.33
C SER A 723 1.14 9.55 17.45
N ARG A 724 2.41 9.43 17.09
CA ARG A 724 3.49 9.41 18.09
C ARG A 724 3.65 10.74 18.81
N VAL A 725 3.86 10.68 20.11
CA VAL A 725 4.03 11.86 20.98
C VAL A 725 5.50 12.23 21.10
N ASP A 726 5.79 13.54 21.03
CA ASP A 726 7.07 14.06 21.46
C ASP A 726 7.12 14.16 22.99
N ARG A 727 7.87 13.25 23.62
CA ARG A 727 8.05 13.24 25.08
C ARG A 727 8.82 14.45 25.63
N ALA A 728 9.43 15.28 24.77
CA ALA A 728 10.05 16.53 25.18
C ALA A 728 8.99 17.54 25.67
N ASP A 729 7.75 17.41 25.22
CA ASP A 729 6.63 18.19 25.70
C ASP A 729 6.20 17.66 27.09
N MET A 730 5.99 18.58 28.01
CA MET A 730 5.51 18.25 29.36
C MET A 730 4.03 18.56 29.45
N ILE A 731 3.21 17.53 29.52
CA ILE A 731 1.75 17.64 29.58
C ILE A 731 1.25 17.19 30.97
N THR A 732 0.29 17.91 31.49
CA THR A 732 -0.38 17.54 32.76
C THR A 732 -1.82 18.02 32.74
N ILE A 733 -2.76 17.08 32.84
CA ILE A 733 -4.19 17.36 33.02
C ILE A 733 -4.42 17.93 34.40
N ARG A 734 -5.16 19.05 34.48
CA ARG A 734 -5.39 19.75 35.74
C ARG A 734 -6.49 19.05 36.54
N ASN A 735 -6.35 19.03 37.85
CA ASN A 735 -7.30 18.48 38.83
C ASN A 735 -7.71 17.02 38.56
N PRO A 736 -6.77 16.08 38.46
CA PRO A 736 -7.06 14.69 38.10
C PRO A 736 -8.01 14.02 39.10
N GLU A 737 -8.03 14.45 40.38
CA GLU A 737 -8.94 13.92 41.42
C GLU A 737 -10.42 14.20 41.09
N SER A 738 -10.72 15.26 40.33
CA SER A 738 -12.09 15.56 39.93
C SER A 738 -12.63 14.65 38.84
N LEU A 739 -11.77 13.96 38.12
CA LEU A 739 -12.11 13.01 37.04
C LEU A 739 -12.51 11.62 37.57
N VAL A 740 -12.09 11.26 38.81
CA VAL A 740 -12.27 9.90 39.35
C VAL A 740 -13.74 9.42 39.34
N PRO A 741 -14.76 10.22 39.80
CA PRO A 741 -16.12 9.74 39.78
C PRO A 741 -16.68 9.45 38.38
N ASP A 742 -16.26 10.23 37.38
CA ASP A 742 -16.70 10.05 36.02
C ASP A 742 -15.97 8.83 35.42
N LEU A 743 -14.67 8.71 35.66
CA LEU A 743 -13.89 7.57 35.19
C LEU A 743 -14.34 6.24 35.79
N GLU A 744 -14.73 6.20 37.08
CA GLU A 744 -15.32 5.01 37.68
C GLU A 744 -16.63 4.60 36.98
N ARG A 745 -17.44 5.59 36.59
CA ARG A 745 -18.70 5.36 35.87
C ARG A 745 -18.41 4.85 34.44
N TYR A 746 -17.47 5.47 33.73
CA TYR A 746 -17.10 5.08 32.37
C TYR A 746 -16.41 3.71 32.33
N LEU A 747 -15.50 3.41 33.26
CA LEU A 747 -14.89 2.08 33.39
C LEU A 747 -15.93 0.99 33.62
N LYS A 748 -16.99 1.30 34.42
CA LYS A 748 -18.10 0.37 34.60
C LYS A 748 -18.88 0.16 33.31
N GLY A 749 -19.15 1.21 32.52
CA GLY A 749 -19.76 1.11 31.21
C GLY A 749 -18.89 0.29 30.25
N PHE A 750 -17.58 0.56 30.19
CA PHE A 750 -16.63 -0.22 29.43
C PHE A 750 -16.61 -1.71 29.79
N GLU A 751 -16.70 -2.03 31.10
CA GLU A 751 -16.84 -3.41 31.58
C GLU A 751 -18.17 -4.07 31.18
N GLU A 752 -19.21 -3.27 30.93
CA GLU A 752 -20.53 -3.70 30.45
C GLU A 752 -20.63 -3.72 28.91
N GLY A 753 -19.57 -3.25 28.21
CA GLY A 753 -19.48 -3.24 26.75
C GLY A 753 -19.86 -1.92 26.07
N ASP A 754 -19.98 -0.83 26.89
CA ASP A 754 -20.26 0.50 26.34
C ASP A 754 -19.03 1.06 25.60
N GLU A 755 -19.21 1.56 24.39
CA GLU A 755 -18.18 2.25 23.58
C GLU A 755 -18.28 3.77 23.68
N GLU A 756 -19.39 4.27 24.21
CA GLU A 756 -19.63 5.69 24.43
C GLU A 756 -19.79 6.00 25.92
N THR A 757 -19.35 7.20 26.32
CA THR A 757 -19.63 7.71 27.66
C THR A 757 -21.08 8.18 27.76
N SER A 758 -21.65 8.19 28.97
CA SER A 758 -23.00 8.71 29.17
C SER A 758 -23.20 10.18 28.81
N ASP A 759 -22.16 10.90 28.53
CA ASP A 759 -22.11 12.33 28.18
C ASP A 759 -21.75 12.56 26.69
N GLY A 760 -21.71 11.50 25.85
CA GLY A 760 -21.48 11.56 24.40
C GLY A 760 -20.04 11.39 23.95
N GLY A 761 -19.08 11.23 24.87
CA GLY A 761 -17.69 10.98 24.51
C GLY A 761 -17.42 9.51 24.17
N ALA A 762 -16.26 9.21 23.55
CA ALA A 762 -15.87 7.85 23.19
C ALA A 762 -15.04 7.16 24.28
N ILE A 763 -15.24 5.85 24.42
CA ILE A 763 -14.41 4.96 25.24
C ILE A 763 -13.55 4.12 24.28
N ILE A 764 -12.22 4.22 24.43
CA ILE A 764 -11.28 3.54 23.54
C ILE A 764 -10.57 2.44 24.30
N ASP A 765 -10.78 1.18 23.88
CA ASP A 765 -9.96 0.07 24.35
C ASP A 765 -8.55 0.19 23.75
N ALA A 766 -7.59 0.48 24.60
CA ALA A 766 -6.16 0.57 24.28
C ALA A 766 -5.38 -0.60 24.92
N GLY A 767 -6.08 -1.68 25.26
CA GLY A 767 -5.49 -2.86 25.89
C GLY A 767 -4.46 -3.55 25.00
N GLY A 768 -3.31 -3.86 25.59
CA GLY A 768 -2.17 -4.46 24.89
C GLY A 768 -1.19 -3.46 24.28
N LEU A 769 -1.57 -2.19 24.13
CA LEU A 769 -0.63 -1.15 23.69
C LEU A 769 0.45 -0.89 24.77
N SER A 770 1.61 -0.45 24.35
CA SER A 770 2.65 -0.02 25.29
C SER A 770 2.30 1.33 25.94
N LEU A 771 2.89 1.61 27.10
CA LEU A 771 2.74 2.92 27.75
C LEU A 771 3.06 4.09 26.78
N ASN A 772 4.09 3.97 25.96
CA ASN A 772 4.47 5.02 25.02
C ASN A 772 3.39 5.29 23.96
N GLN A 773 2.67 4.28 23.54
CA GLN A 773 1.59 4.40 22.56
C GLN A 773 0.37 5.13 23.14
N VAL A 774 0.03 4.88 24.39
CA VAL A 774 -1.15 5.52 25.01
C VAL A 774 -0.89 6.95 25.52
N LEU A 775 0.36 7.42 25.57
CA LEU A 775 0.67 8.81 25.91
C LEU A 775 0.04 9.82 24.94
N TYR A 776 -0.32 9.41 23.74
CA TYR A 776 -1.02 10.25 22.76
C TYR A 776 -2.29 10.86 23.34
N PHE A 777 -3.14 10.06 23.97
CA PHE A 777 -4.39 10.56 24.59
C PHE A 777 -4.12 11.61 25.64
N ILE A 778 -3.09 11.42 26.46
CA ILE A 778 -2.71 12.39 27.49
C ILE A 778 -2.20 13.69 26.85
N SER A 779 -1.52 13.62 25.69
CA SER A 779 -1.08 14.80 24.95
C SER A 779 -2.24 15.63 24.43
N ARG A 780 -3.36 15.00 24.15
CA ARG A 780 -4.60 15.65 23.68
C ARG A 780 -5.49 16.09 24.86
N GLY A 781 -5.09 15.86 26.11
CA GLY A 781 -5.84 16.25 27.31
C GLY A 781 -6.77 15.16 27.84
N TYR A 782 -6.75 13.96 27.26
CA TYR A 782 -7.60 12.85 27.67
C TYR A 782 -6.89 11.92 28.67
N PRO A 783 -7.48 11.59 29.82
CA PRO A 783 -6.88 10.69 30.78
C PRO A 783 -6.92 9.24 30.30
N VAL A 784 -5.93 8.44 30.73
CA VAL A 784 -5.89 7.01 30.47
C VAL A 784 -6.01 6.24 31.79
N ALA A 785 -6.99 5.36 31.90
CA ALA A 785 -7.08 4.40 32.99
C ALA A 785 -6.15 3.20 32.66
N ALA A 786 -5.34 2.82 33.66
CA ALA A 786 -4.41 1.69 33.55
C ALA A 786 -4.78 0.64 34.62
N TYR A 787 -5.06 -0.58 34.21
CA TYR A 787 -5.36 -1.69 35.10
C TYR A 787 -4.14 -2.08 35.95
N THR A 788 -4.36 -2.34 37.25
CA THR A 788 -3.28 -2.60 38.22
C THR A 788 -3.12 -4.08 38.58
N GLY A 789 -3.93 -4.97 37.99
CA GLY A 789 -3.86 -6.41 38.23
C GLY A 789 -4.63 -6.97 39.39
N ASP A 790 -5.13 -6.11 40.30
CA ASP A 790 -5.87 -6.47 41.49
C ASP A 790 -7.40 -6.11 41.46
N GLY A 791 -7.88 -5.73 40.26
CA GLY A 791 -9.26 -5.28 40.06
C GLY A 791 -9.44 -3.78 40.22
N SER A 792 -8.36 -3.01 40.37
CA SER A 792 -8.37 -1.55 40.42
C SER A 792 -7.65 -0.93 39.25
N TYR A 793 -7.77 0.39 39.12
CA TYR A 793 -7.14 1.18 38.05
C TYR A 793 -6.33 2.33 38.66
N ALA A 794 -5.24 2.69 37.96
CA ALA A 794 -4.56 3.96 38.14
C ALA A 794 -4.93 4.89 36.99
N VAL A 795 -5.02 6.19 37.19
CA VAL A 795 -5.25 7.16 36.14
C VAL A 795 -3.94 7.84 35.77
N ILE A 796 -3.51 7.70 34.54
CA ILE A 796 -2.36 8.44 33.99
C ILE A 796 -2.91 9.77 33.48
N TYR A 797 -2.41 10.87 34.06
CA TYR A 797 -2.92 12.22 33.79
C TYR A 797 -1.82 13.20 33.33
N GLY A 798 -0.60 12.73 33.16
CA GLY A 798 0.49 13.57 32.69
C GLY A 798 1.78 12.81 32.44
N TYR A 799 2.67 13.44 31.67
CA TYR A 799 4.01 12.92 31.42
C TYR A 799 5.02 14.07 31.23
N ASP A 800 6.29 13.74 31.41
CA ASP A 800 7.42 14.56 31.01
C ASP A 800 8.48 13.67 30.28
N ALA A 801 9.62 14.19 29.92
CA ALA A 801 10.66 13.44 29.17
C ALA A 801 11.09 12.12 29.85
N TYR A 802 10.91 11.98 31.16
CA TYR A 802 11.44 10.88 31.95
C TYR A 802 10.39 10.15 32.79
N ASN A 803 9.25 10.76 33.07
CA ASN A 803 8.27 10.26 34.03
C ASN A 803 6.84 10.38 33.53
N ILE A 804 5.97 9.54 34.10
CA ILE A 804 4.52 9.73 34.07
C ILE A 804 4.01 10.23 35.42
N SER A 805 2.88 10.86 35.41
CA SER A 805 2.12 11.27 36.63
C SER A 805 0.86 10.42 36.72
N CYS A 806 0.71 9.68 37.82
CA CYS A 806 -0.40 8.77 38.08
C CYS A 806 -1.20 9.20 39.31
N LEU A 807 -2.50 9.00 39.25
CA LEU A 807 -3.40 9.02 40.39
C LEU A 807 -3.81 7.58 40.69
N TRP A 808 -3.44 7.11 41.90
CA TRP A 808 -3.79 5.80 42.38
C TRP A 808 -5.01 5.89 43.32
N TYR A 809 -5.98 5.05 43.13
CA TYR A 809 -7.14 4.93 44.00
C TYR A 809 -7.46 3.45 44.26
N PRO A 810 -6.76 2.86 45.25
CA PRO A 810 -6.89 1.44 45.55
C PRO A 810 -8.16 1.20 46.33
N GLY A 811 -9.31 1.05 45.66
CA GLY A 811 -10.58 0.60 46.25
C GLY A 811 -11.08 1.50 47.40
N THR A 812 -10.97 1.02 48.63
CA THR A 812 -11.52 1.71 49.84
C THR A 812 -10.53 2.69 50.50
N GLU A 813 -9.31 2.81 49.99
CA GLU A 813 -8.27 3.70 50.51
C GLU A 813 -8.35 5.09 49.83
N GLN A 814 -7.71 6.09 50.45
CA GLN A 814 -7.69 7.44 49.90
C GLN A 814 -6.79 7.50 48.65
N ALA A 815 -7.28 8.09 47.58
CA ALA A 815 -6.49 8.33 46.38
C ALA A 815 -5.23 9.17 46.67
N TYR A 816 -4.12 8.84 45.99
CA TYR A 816 -2.86 9.58 46.07
C TYR A 816 -2.18 9.71 44.71
N THR A 817 -1.45 10.79 44.52
CA THR A 817 -0.67 11.03 43.28
C THR A 817 0.76 10.55 43.46
N ASP A 818 1.31 9.98 42.39
CA ASP A 818 2.70 9.52 42.31
C ASP A 818 3.33 9.86 40.96
N LYS A 819 4.66 9.89 40.90
CA LYS A 819 5.44 10.00 39.68
C LYS A 819 6.31 8.76 39.54
N MET A 820 6.22 8.13 38.40
CA MET A 820 7.02 6.95 38.06
C MET A 820 7.90 7.24 36.85
N GLY A 821 9.15 6.73 36.87
CA GLY A 821 10.00 6.74 35.68
C GLY A 821 9.32 6.00 34.52
N LEU A 822 9.39 6.51 33.28
CA LEU A 822 8.69 5.94 32.11
C LEU A 822 9.00 4.44 31.92
N ASN A 823 10.27 4.05 31.99
CA ASN A 823 10.68 2.65 31.81
C ASN A 823 10.19 1.75 32.96
N ASP A 824 10.25 2.26 34.21
CA ASP A 824 9.79 1.53 35.38
C ASP A 824 8.27 1.36 35.34
N ALA A 825 7.53 2.40 34.93
CA ALA A 825 6.09 2.39 34.76
C ALA A 825 5.65 1.42 33.63
N ALA A 826 6.30 1.45 32.48
CA ALA A 826 6.02 0.53 31.39
C ALA A 826 6.19 -0.91 31.83
N SER A 827 7.33 -1.25 32.45
CA SER A 827 7.56 -2.61 32.99
C SER A 827 6.56 -2.98 34.09
N TRP A 828 6.16 -2.01 34.92
CA TRP A 828 5.21 -2.26 36.00
C TRP A 828 3.80 -2.55 35.50
N PHE A 829 3.26 -1.74 34.53
CA PHE A 829 1.93 -1.94 33.97
C PHE A 829 1.87 -3.23 33.12
N GLU A 830 2.93 -3.55 32.39
CA GLU A 830 3.02 -4.82 31.68
C GLU A 830 2.96 -6.02 32.65
N ALA A 831 3.79 -6.00 33.70
CA ALA A 831 3.92 -7.13 34.63
C ALA A 831 2.71 -7.32 35.54
N ASN A 832 2.01 -6.24 35.93
CA ASN A 832 0.91 -6.30 36.89
C ASN A 832 -0.47 -6.19 36.22
N GLY A 833 -0.62 -5.33 35.20
CA GLY A 833 -1.88 -5.06 34.52
C GLY A 833 -1.98 -5.60 33.10
N GLY A 834 -0.91 -6.23 32.56
CA GLY A 834 -0.88 -6.75 31.19
C GLY A 834 -1.11 -5.65 30.13
N ASN A 835 -0.73 -4.40 30.45
CA ASN A 835 -1.02 -3.22 29.60
C ASN A 835 -2.53 -3.02 29.32
N GLY A 836 -3.38 -3.31 30.30
CA GLY A 836 -4.83 -3.03 30.21
C GLY A 836 -5.10 -1.53 30.33
N PHE A 837 -5.04 -0.80 29.21
CA PHE A 837 -5.29 0.63 29.12
C PHE A 837 -6.67 0.93 28.52
N VAL A 838 -7.33 1.96 29.03
CA VAL A 838 -8.60 2.48 28.49
C VAL A 838 -8.49 4.00 28.44
N ALA A 839 -8.70 4.59 27.27
CA ALA A 839 -8.73 6.03 27.10
C ALA A 839 -10.16 6.55 26.99
N PHE A 840 -10.40 7.75 27.52
CA PHE A 840 -11.70 8.40 27.52
C PHE A 840 -11.61 9.74 26.81
N LEU A 841 -12.29 9.86 25.68
CA LEU A 841 -12.38 11.07 24.90
C LEU A 841 -13.67 11.79 25.29
N PHE A 842 -13.57 13.04 25.70
CA PHE A 842 -14.72 13.87 26.05
C PHE A 842 -15.07 14.79 24.88
N GLU A 843 -16.35 15.01 24.61
CA GLU A 843 -16.75 16.11 23.76
C GLU A 843 -16.48 17.44 24.49
N ASP A 844 -15.88 18.43 23.83
CA ASP A 844 -15.60 19.77 24.36
C ASP A 844 -16.87 20.61 24.53
#